data_d894742dbe8d517864ac55b50adc4773
#
_entry.id   d894742dbe8d517864ac55b50adc4773
#
_cell.length_a   1.000
_cell.length_b   1.000
_cell.length_c   1.000
_cell.angle_alpha   90.00
_cell.angle_beta   90.00
_cell.angle_gamma   90.00
#
_symmetry.space_group_name_H-M   'P 1'
#
loop_
_entity.id
_entity.type
_entity.pdbx_description
1 polymer ?
#
loop_
_entity_poly.entity_id
_entity_poly.type
_entity_poly.pdbx_seq_one_letter_code
_entity_poly.pdbx_strand_id
1 'polypeptide(L)'
;MNGINDQCFTAARGAGVTMSNRPGDRPVPIPRDLPGVVIFIHGVNDPGAAYATVERGLCQGLNERLSRSDLRPGEYGGEYAEAIKAKDQKSPFFDSRIANDPDMYLYRRAETGGTHSMFLPFYWGYRASDDEIAKISHPGEVKSRVADSDGNLMTRGQYQDIHGNRLDAHFGKGGGFFANATNNIPQMYSPGFEPDKLERTVMQNALAGNTIFAGKSPDRRYFVLAAARLASLIRTIRAVRPSALALEHGMDPRHETITVMGHSQGTIITLLAQAMLKQQGQRCVDCIIMVDTPYSLQFTQDGSQQTGHAKLKTLVDIVNAVTSEPHTIPELAELMIDSAHSCGRAGQNWSKTQGKRPDKGGKHWITFDERDNRGKVYLYFCPEDTVVGLDKVRGIGTFGVPDEVPADGAAASRGKTMPAMTVLEPKRFFQRMWTRLERDQDGRGKRSKVAVGTPPARVPVRDPFQRLTPGPDTDGTMLGTLVESGKNMALQASFKRNDIRFINGEQLKPAYEPDLYGGEVRKGGQVPGHADVAGLMRPDDVTKNVALGNQYAKFKWKDVATTDDPGASIEPHKQAFNRGRPVDEQSHNWRIVPSRSLGSMLSAAATGGRYQTYVIQREETPDEVRKRMRTDADQLEANNYHSGVLLSSENHRWVTAMDVAIGQAVTLDDPDWRQLLLLMADWKMTSRAFKQMKECKAFNRLDKHTRDFLDACSTYYRTGQFPAEKFVMLTLPPLVTSELKAESKT
;
A
#
# COMPACT_ATOMS: atom_id res chain seq x y z
N MET A 1 12.92 -37.81 7.68
CA MET A 1 12.28 -36.54 8.11
C MET A 1 12.17 -36.58 9.62
N ASN A 2 13.18 -36.11 10.30
CA ASN A 2 13.04 -35.90 11.75
C ASN A 2 12.28 -34.60 11.91
N GLY A 3 11.03 -34.73 12.34
CA GLY A 3 10.18 -33.59 12.61
C GLY A 3 10.88 -32.62 13.54
N ILE A 4 10.78 -31.34 13.27
CA ILE A 4 11.03 -30.30 14.24
C ILE A 4 10.16 -30.71 15.43
N ASN A 5 10.81 -31.11 16.53
CA ASN A 5 10.08 -31.40 17.76
C ASN A 5 9.37 -30.12 18.18
N ASP A 6 8.11 -30.02 17.83
CA ASP A 6 7.20 -29.04 18.40
C ASP A 6 7.11 -29.33 19.88
N GLN A 7 7.92 -28.64 20.65
CA GLN A 7 7.81 -28.68 22.10
C GLN A 7 6.61 -27.82 22.47
N CYS A 8 5.40 -28.38 22.29
CA CYS A 8 4.20 -27.81 22.84
C CYS A 8 4.21 -28.05 24.36
N PHE A 9 4.03 -26.99 25.09
CA PHE A 9 3.88 -27.04 26.53
C PHE A 9 2.47 -27.57 26.89
N THR A 10 2.38 -28.58 27.75
CA THR A 10 1.09 -29.10 28.18
C THR A 10 0.66 -28.39 29.46
N ALA A 11 -0.31 -27.47 29.37
CA ALA A 11 -0.81 -26.69 30.50
C ALA A 11 -1.89 -27.44 31.33
N ALA A 12 -2.58 -28.38 30.71
CA ALA A 12 -3.57 -29.20 31.42
C ALA A 12 -3.74 -30.57 30.77
N ARG A 13 -4.04 -31.57 31.58
CA ARG A 13 -4.49 -32.86 31.11
C ARG A 13 -5.93 -33.07 31.56
N GLY A 14 -6.81 -33.33 30.61
CA GLY A 14 -8.20 -33.71 30.90
C GLY A 14 -8.40 -35.24 30.74
N ALA A 15 -8.99 -35.89 31.68
CA ALA A 15 -9.45 -37.25 31.52
C ALA A 15 -10.84 -37.24 30.89
N GLY A 16 -10.95 -37.80 29.68
CA GLY A 16 -12.23 -37.96 28.99
C GLY A 16 -12.57 -39.43 28.81
N VAL A 17 -13.82 -39.81 29.07
CA VAL A 17 -14.32 -41.13 28.73
C VAL A 17 -15.00 -41.05 27.38
N THR A 18 -14.31 -41.44 26.32
CA THR A 18 -14.87 -41.45 24.96
C THR A 18 -15.71 -42.68 24.66
N MET A 19 -15.51 -43.74 25.40
CA MET A 19 -16.32 -44.96 25.44
C MET A 19 -16.28 -45.48 26.85
N SER A 20 -17.35 -46.17 27.30
CA SER A 20 -17.58 -46.61 28.70
C SER A 20 -16.42 -47.40 29.36
N ASN A 21 -15.42 -47.85 28.59
CA ASN A 21 -14.32 -48.67 29.11
C ASN A 21 -12.92 -48.20 28.66
N ARG A 22 -12.81 -46.98 28.14
CA ARG A 22 -11.52 -46.43 27.67
C ARG A 22 -11.28 -44.99 28.17
N PRO A 23 -10.93 -44.85 29.46
CA PRO A 23 -10.45 -43.57 29.94
C PRO A 23 -9.11 -43.22 29.26
N GLY A 24 -8.95 -42.03 28.81
CA GLY A 24 -7.70 -41.56 28.21
C GLY A 24 -7.40 -40.12 28.60
N ASP A 25 -6.15 -39.88 28.95
CA ASP A 25 -5.62 -38.51 29.11
C ASP A 25 -5.44 -37.87 27.75
N ARG A 26 -5.95 -36.68 27.57
CA ARG A 26 -5.77 -35.91 26.37
C ARG A 26 -4.96 -34.65 26.68
N PRO A 27 -3.70 -34.55 26.24
CA PRO A 27 -2.96 -33.34 26.40
C PRO A 27 -3.57 -32.21 25.53
N VAL A 28 -3.70 -31.03 26.10
CA VAL A 28 -4.15 -29.83 25.40
C VAL A 28 -2.91 -28.98 25.17
N PRO A 29 -2.42 -28.90 23.92
CA PRO A 29 -1.29 -28.04 23.60
C PRO A 29 -1.69 -26.56 23.71
N ILE A 30 -0.83 -25.74 24.26
CA ILE A 30 -0.98 -24.29 24.26
C ILE A 30 0.03 -23.72 23.21
N PRO A 31 -0.42 -22.84 22.31
CA PRO A 31 0.49 -22.17 21.41
C PRO A 31 1.48 -21.29 22.20
N ARG A 32 2.66 -21.06 21.65
CA ARG A 32 3.65 -20.15 22.23
C ARG A 32 3.14 -18.72 22.22
N ASP A 33 3.54 -17.91 23.20
CA ASP A 33 3.23 -16.48 23.22
C ASP A 33 3.73 -15.78 21.95
N LEU A 34 3.01 -14.74 21.53
CA LEU A 34 3.38 -13.95 20.35
C LEU A 34 4.64 -13.10 20.64
N PRO A 35 5.59 -13.06 19.70
CA PRO A 35 6.87 -12.39 19.90
C PRO A 35 6.86 -10.91 19.55
N GLY A 36 5.70 -10.30 19.36
CA GLY A 36 5.56 -8.89 19.03
C GLY A 36 4.27 -8.60 18.26
N VAL A 37 4.08 -7.35 17.90
CA VAL A 37 2.95 -6.86 17.10
C VAL A 37 3.49 -6.26 15.81
N VAL A 38 2.93 -6.65 14.67
CA VAL A 38 3.19 -6.03 13.37
C VAL A 38 1.92 -5.38 12.86
N ILE A 39 1.89 -4.06 12.85
CA ILE A 39 0.79 -3.29 12.26
C ILE A 39 1.18 -2.95 10.82
N PHE A 40 0.38 -3.41 9.85
CA PHE A 40 0.60 -3.06 8.44
C PHE A 40 -0.46 -2.09 7.95
N ILE A 41 -0.01 -1.00 7.32
CA ILE A 41 -0.86 0.07 6.81
C ILE A 41 -0.70 0.19 5.28
N HIS A 42 -1.79 0.05 4.56
CA HIS A 42 -1.83 0.09 3.10
C HIS A 42 -1.68 1.50 2.51
N GLY A 43 -1.44 1.58 1.20
CA GLY A 43 -1.28 2.82 0.45
C GLY A 43 -2.60 3.53 0.10
N VAL A 44 -2.47 4.64 -0.64
CA VAL A 44 -3.62 5.36 -1.18
C VAL A 44 -4.30 4.53 -2.28
N ASN A 45 -5.64 4.65 -2.36
CA ASN A 45 -6.48 3.89 -3.33
C ASN A 45 -6.27 2.37 -3.25
N ASP A 46 -5.91 1.86 -2.08
CA ASP A 46 -5.68 0.45 -1.80
C ASP A 46 -6.63 0.00 -0.69
N PRO A 47 -7.48 -1.00 -0.92
CA PRO A 47 -8.37 -1.55 0.11
C PRO A 47 -7.71 -2.56 1.04
N GLY A 48 -6.39 -2.76 0.95
CA GLY A 48 -5.64 -3.76 1.71
C GLY A 48 -5.32 -5.03 0.92
N ALA A 49 -5.15 -4.90 -0.40
CA ALA A 49 -4.99 -6.05 -1.31
C ALA A 49 -3.76 -6.95 -0.99
N ALA A 50 -2.71 -6.38 -0.41
CA ALA A 50 -1.49 -7.10 -0.09
C ALA A 50 -1.51 -7.80 1.29
N TYR A 51 -2.49 -7.56 2.14
CA TYR A 51 -2.48 -8.03 3.54
C TYR A 51 -2.33 -9.55 3.68
N ALA A 52 -3.10 -10.31 2.92
CA ALA A 52 -3.03 -11.77 2.94
C ALA A 52 -1.63 -12.31 2.57
N THR A 53 -0.99 -11.69 1.60
CA THR A 53 0.35 -12.08 1.13
C THR A 53 1.43 -11.72 2.16
N VAL A 54 1.35 -10.51 2.70
CA VAL A 54 2.28 -10.02 3.74
C VAL A 54 2.18 -10.89 5.00
N GLU A 55 0.97 -11.10 5.53
CA GLU A 55 0.76 -11.90 6.74
C GLU A 55 1.24 -13.33 6.57
N ARG A 56 0.94 -13.97 5.42
CA ARG A 56 1.42 -15.33 5.12
C ARG A 56 2.93 -15.42 5.15
N GLY A 57 3.60 -14.51 4.46
CA GLY A 57 5.06 -14.46 4.42
C GLY A 57 5.70 -14.19 5.78
N LEU A 58 5.11 -13.27 6.55
CA LEU A 58 5.57 -12.98 7.91
C LEU A 58 5.41 -14.17 8.85
N CYS A 59 4.24 -14.83 8.88
CA CYS A 59 4.04 -16.01 9.71
C CYS A 59 5.04 -17.12 9.39
N GLN A 60 5.25 -17.40 8.10
CA GLN A 60 6.22 -18.41 7.69
C GLN A 60 7.65 -18.00 8.05
N GLY A 61 8.07 -16.77 7.72
CA GLY A 61 9.41 -16.29 7.98
C GLY A 61 9.75 -16.20 9.47
N LEU A 62 8.78 -15.82 10.31
CA LEU A 62 8.95 -15.76 11.76
C LEU A 62 8.96 -17.15 12.39
N ASN A 63 8.17 -18.10 11.89
CA ASN A 63 8.29 -19.50 12.30
C ASN A 63 9.72 -20.01 12.05
N GLU A 64 10.28 -19.71 10.88
CA GLU A 64 11.64 -20.12 10.54
C GLU A 64 12.69 -19.36 11.37
N ARG A 65 12.56 -18.02 11.51
CA ARG A 65 13.47 -17.18 12.29
C ARG A 65 13.52 -17.61 13.75
N LEU A 66 12.35 -17.83 14.36
CA LEU A 66 12.24 -18.10 15.80
C LEU A 66 12.19 -19.59 16.14
N SER A 67 12.44 -20.48 15.18
CA SER A 67 12.34 -21.94 15.38
C SER A 67 10.98 -22.36 15.96
N ARG A 68 9.90 -21.88 15.31
CA ARG A 68 8.50 -22.13 15.66
C ARG A 68 7.77 -22.81 14.51
N SER A 69 6.52 -23.26 14.76
CA SER A 69 5.62 -23.83 13.72
C SER A 69 4.17 -23.44 13.93
N ASP A 70 3.88 -22.65 14.95
CA ASP A 70 2.55 -22.35 15.43
C ASP A 70 1.95 -21.04 14.90
N LEU A 71 2.78 -20.15 14.32
CA LEU A 71 2.27 -18.93 13.70
C LEU A 71 1.51 -19.25 12.41
N ARG A 72 0.25 -18.82 12.35
CA ARG A 72 -0.67 -19.07 11.24
C ARG A 72 -1.43 -17.80 10.89
N PRO A 73 -1.49 -17.42 9.59
CA PRO A 73 -2.17 -16.21 9.16
C PRO A 73 -3.69 -16.32 9.34
N GLY A 74 -4.36 -15.18 9.37
CA GLY A 74 -5.81 -15.10 9.24
C GLY A 74 -6.28 -15.44 7.83
N GLU A 75 -7.59 -15.58 7.68
CA GLU A 75 -8.24 -15.79 6.39
C GLU A 75 -8.76 -14.47 5.81
N TYR A 76 -8.77 -14.36 4.49
CA TYR A 76 -9.22 -13.15 3.79
C TYR A 76 -10.30 -13.50 2.78
N GLY A 77 -11.31 -12.64 2.67
CA GLY A 77 -12.33 -12.74 1.64
C GLY A 77 -13.35 -13.88 1.82
N GLY A 78 -13.45 -14.48 3.00
CA GLY A 78 -14.39 -15.56 3.26
C GLY A 78 -15.85 -15.19 2.98
N GLU A 79 -16.30 -14.04 3.47
CA GLU A 79 -17.66 -13.53 3.22
C GLU A 79 -17.95 -13.34 1.73
N TYR A 80 -16.95 -12.84 0.98
CA TYR A 80 -17.07 -12.67 -0.47
C TYR A 80 -17.18 -14.03 -1.18
N ALA A 81 -16.34 -14.98 -0.84
CA ALA A 81 -16.35 -16.31 -1.44
C ALA A 81 -17.68 -17.05 -1.17
N GLU A 82 -18.24 -16.91 0.02
CA GLU A 82 -19.55 -17.47 0.38
C GLU A 82 -20.68 -16.81 -0.42
N ALA A 83 -20.66 -15.48 -0.55
CA ALA A 83 -21.67 -14.76 -1.32
C ALA A 83 -21.65 -15.14 -2.81
N ILE A 84 -20.47 -15.34 -3.41
CA ILE A 84 -20.36 -15.80 -4.80
C ILE A 84 -20.92 -17.21 -4.97
N LYS A 85 -20.60 -18.15 -4.07
CA LYS A 85 -21.19 -19.50 -4.08
C LYS A 85 -22.71 -19.45 -3.94
N ALA A 86 -23.22 -18.62 -3.05
CA ALA A 86 -24.64 -18.43 -2.84
C ALA A 86 -25.36 -17.90 -4.07
N LYS A 87 -24.74 -16.98 -4.82
CA LYS A 87 -25.27 -16.47 -6.10
C LYS A 87 -25.44 -17.57 -7.12
N ASP A 88 -24.41 -18.40 -7.31
CA ASP A 88 -24.43 -19.46 -8.32
C ASP A 88 -25.46 -20.55 -7.98
N GLN A 89 -25.72 -20.78 -6.71
CA GLN A 89 -26.68 -21.76 -6.20
C GLN A 89 -28.09 -21.18 -5.98
N LYS A 90 -28.33 -19.90 -6.32
CA LYS A 90 -29.58 -19.20 -5.98
C LYS A 90 -29.94 -19.28 -4.49
N SER A 91 -28.93 -19.32 -3.65
CA SER A 91 -29.07 -19.39 -2.20
C SER A 91 -29.66 -18.11 -1.61
N PRO A 92 -30.50 -18.18 -0.56
CA PRO A 92 -30.99 -17.00 0.14
C PRO A 92 -29.89 -16.19 0.86
N PHE A 93 -28.68 -16.74 0.99
CA PHE A 93 -27.52 -16.05 1.56
C PHE A 93 -26.78 -15.14 0.57
N PHE A 94 -27.21 -15.11 -0.69
CA PHE A 94 -26.60 -14.20 -1.66
C PHE A 94 -26.84 -12.74 -1.27
N ASP A 95 -25.77 -12.01 -1.03
CA ASP A 95 -25.79 -10.57 -0.83
C ASP A 95 -25.31 -9.85 -2.09
N SER A 96 -26.25 -9.21 -2.78
CA SER A 96 -25.94 -8.46 -4.01
C SER A 96 -24.97 -7.31 -3.80
N ARG A 97 -24.87 -6.77 -2.57
CA ARG A 97 -23.93 -5.71 -2.22
C ARG A 97 -22.51 -6.23 -2.24
N ILE A 98 -22.27 -7.44 -1.70
CA ILE A 98 -20.96 -8.09 -1.73
C ILE A 98 -20.50 -8.35 -3.17
N ALA A 99 -21.43 -8.83 -4.01
CA ALA A 99 -21.12 -9.10 -5.42
C ALA A 99 -20.85 -7.83 -6.24
N ASN A 100 -21.50 -6.73 -5.89
CA ASN A 100 -21.38 -5.46 -6.60
C ASN A 100 -20.23 -4.58 -6.08
N ASP A 101 -19.81 -4.77 -4.85
CA ASP A 101 -18.69 -4.03 -4.22
C ASP A 101 -17.72 -4.97 -3.48
N PRO A 102 -17.00 -5.80 -4.24
CA PRO A 102 -16.18 -6.86 -3.69
C PRO A 102 -15.00 -6.36 -2.83
N ASP A 103 -14.45 -5.20 -3.15
CA ASP A 103 -13.26 -4.67 -2.45
C ASP A 103 -13.51 -4.47 -0.96
N MET A 104 -14.75 -4.24 -0.57
CA MET A 104 -15.13 -4.06 0.81
C MET A 104 -15.01 -5.34 1.64
N TYR A 105 -15.20 -6.49 1.00
CA TYR A 105 -15.26 -7.80 1.66
C TYR A 105 -14.08 -8.69 1.30
N LEU A 106 -13.55 -8.57 0.08
CA LEU A 106 -12.51 -9.43 -0.46
C LEU A 106 -11.22 -9.38 0.36
N TYR A 107 -10.84 -8.19 0.82
CA TYR A 107 -9.59 -7.97 1.55
C TYR A 107 -9.78 -7.91 3.06
N ARG A 108 -10.98 -8.19 3.55
CA ARG A 108 -11.28 -8.20 4.97
C ARG A 108 -10.70 -9.45 5.62
N ARG A 109 -9.92 -9.23 6.66
CA ARG A 109 -9.34 -10.30 7.48
C ARG A 109 -10.39 -10.88 8.43
N ALA A 110 -10.43 -12.19 8.53
CA ALA A 110 -11.17 -12.92 9.55
C ALA A 110 -10.22 -13.81 10.35
N GLU A 111 -10.49 -13.97 11.63
CA GLU A 111 -9.82 -14.96 12.46
C GLU A 111 -10.62 -16.25 12.46
N THR A 112 -9.93 -17.36 12.32
CA THR A 112 -10.47 -18.70 12.46
C THR A 112 -9.87 -19.36 13.69
N GLY A 113 -10.42 -20.48 14.13
CA GLY A 113 -9.88 -21.21 15.28
C GLY A 113 -8.43 -21.70 15.15
N GLY A 114 -7.84 -21.57 13.95
CA GLY A 114 -6.45 -21.90 13.68
C GLY A 114 -5.53 -20.68 13.55
N THR A 115 -6.06 -19.46 13.57
CA THR A 115 -5.28 -18.23 13.44
C THR A 115 -4.44 -17.98 14.68
N HIS A 116 -3.12 -17.81 14.49
CA HIS A 116 -2.19 -17.40 15.54
C HIS A 116 -1.13 -16.50 14.92
N SER A 117 -1.33 -15.19 14.97
CA SER A 117 -0.55 -14.23 14.20
C SER A 117 -0.33 -12.95 14.98
N MET A 118 0.88 -12.39 14.86
CA MET A 118 1.21 -11.08 15.41
C MET A 118 0.80 -9.92 14.50
N PHE A 119 0.08 -10.19 13.41
CA PHE A 119 -0.25 -9.22 12.37
C PHE A 119 -1.59 -8.52 12.66
N LEU A 120 -1.56 -7.19 12.63
CA LEU A 120 -2.74 -6.32 12.70
C LEU A 120 -2.87 -5.53 11.39
N PRO A 121 -3.79 -5.89 10.50
CA PRO A 121 -4.06 -5.11 9.30
C PRO A 121 -4.76 -3.80 9.69
N PHE A 122 -4.14 -2.68 9.41
CA PHE A 122 -4.69 -1.37 9.68
C PHE A 122 -5.34 -0.78 8.44
N TYR A 123 -6.67 -0.75 8.42
CA TYR A 123 -7.44 -0.18 7.31
C TYR A 123 -7.77 1.28 7.57
N TRP A 124 -7.75 2.07 6.52
CA TRP A 124 -8.12 3.48 6.55
C TRP A 124 -8.76 3.91 5.23
N GLY A 125 -9.43 5.05 5.23
CA GLY A 125 -10.07 5.55 4.02
C GLY A 125 -10.83 6.86 4.25
N TYR A 126 -11.46 7.29 3.19
CA TYR A 126 -12.34 8.45 3.14
C TYR A 126 -13.82 8.02 3.20
N ARG A 127 -14.65 8.81 3.85
CA ARG A 127 -16.11 8.70 3.86
C ARG A 127 -16.73 10.03 3.49
N ALA A 128 -17.54 10.04 2.44
CA ALA A 128 -18.27 11.23 2.01
C ALA A 128 -19.35 11.61 3.03
N SER A 129 -19.48 12.90 3.34
CA SER A 129 -20.62 13.41 4.10
C SER A 129 -21.89 13.41 3.24
N ASP A 130 -23.05 13.56 3.87
CA ASP A 130 -24.33 13.57 3.16
C ASP A 130 -24.43 14.68 2.11
N ASP A 131 -23.74 15.82 2.35
CA ASP A 131 -23.67 16.94 1.41
C ASP A 131 -22.76 16.65 0.22
N GLU A 132 -21.80 15.75 0.40
CA GLU A 132 -20.83 15.34 -0.62
C GLU A 132 -21.31 14.15 -1.44
N ILE A 133 -22.39 13.47 -1.05
CA ILE A 133 -22.96 12.36 -1.81
C ILE A 133 -23.79 12.91 -2.95
N ALA A 134 -23.57 12.41 -4.17
CA ALA A 134 -24.44 12.72 -5.29
C ALA A 134 -25.88 12.31 -4.97
N LYS A 135 -26.86 13.24 -5.13
CA LYS A 135 -28.26 12.98 -4.82
C LYS A 135 -28.78 11.84 -5.71
N ILE A 136 -28.85 10.66 -5.15
CA ILE A 136 -29.37 9.46 -5.79
C ILE A 136 -30.84 9.33 -5.38
N SER A 137 -31.73 9.01 -6.33
CA SER A 137 -33.17 8.93 -6.08
C SER A 137 -33.54 7.86 -5.05
N HIS A 138 -32.70 6.81 -4.89
CA HIS A 138 -32.88 5.75 -3.92
C HIS A 138 -31.52 5.25 -3.42
N PRO A 139 -31.21 5.36 -2.13
CA PRO A 139 -30.00 4.76 -1.55
C PRO A 139 -30.01 3.25 -1.79
N GLY A 140 -28.97 2.74 -2.44
CA GLY A 140 -28.86 1.32 -2.78
C GLY A 140 -29.29 0.95 -4.19
N GLU A 141 -29.95 1.84 -4.94
CA GLU A 141 -30.10 1.64 -6.37
C GLU A 141 -28.83 2.01 -7.13
N VAL A 142 -28.53 1.19 -8.09
CA VAL A 142 -27.38 1.24 -9.01
C VAL A 142 -27.43 2.44 -9.97
N LYS A 143 -28.08 3.50 -9.64
CA LYS A 143 -28.22 4.69 -10.48
C LYS A 143 -27.19 5.71 -10.08
N SER A 144 -26.03 5.65 -10.71
CA SER A 144 -25.13 6.78 -10.73
C SER A 144 -25.77 7.93 -11.52
N ARG A 145 -25.80 9.14 -10.97
CA ARG A 145 -26.20 10.34 -11.71
C ARG A 145 -25.14 10.86 -12.65
N VAL A 146 -23.92 10.36 -12.56
CA VAL A 146 -22.93 10.61 -13.58
C VAL A 146 -23.19 9.61 -14.69
N ALA A 147 -24.18 9.94 -15.45
CA ALA A 147 -24.25 9.44 -16.79
C ALA A 147 -22.91 9.77 -17.48
N ASP A 148 -22.43 8.87 -18.32
CA ASP A 148 -21.47 9.26 -19.33
C ASP A 148 -22.04 10.45 -20.14
N SER A 149 -21.21 11.04 -20.99
CA SER A 149 -21.65 12.14 -21.89
C SER A 149 -22.94 11.82 -22.67
N ASP A 150 -23.36 10.59 -22.74
CA ASP A 150 -24.47 10.07 -23.51
C ASP A 150 -25.70 9.71 -22.66
N GLY A 151 -25.68 10.00 -21.38
CA GLY A 151 -26.78 9.71 -20.46
C GLY A 151 -26.96 8.25 -20.08
N ASN A 152 -25.98 7.36 -20.39
CA ASN A 152 -26.05 5.96 -19.99
C ASN A 152 -25.74 5.82 -18.50
N LEU A 153 -26.65 5.21 -17.77
CA LEU A 153 -26.50 4.99 -16.33
C LEU A 153 -25.43 3.91 -16.07
N MET A 154 -24.60 4.13 -15.10
CA MET A 154 -23.66 3.12 -14.62
C MET A 154 -24.41 1.92 -14.04
N THR A 155 -24.24 0.77 -14.63
CA THR A 155 -25.07 -0.42 -14.40
C THR A 155 -24.60 -1.32 -13.24
N ARG A 156 -23.58 -0.94 -12.49
CA ARG A 156 -23.03 -1.79 -11.43
C ARG A 156 -22.93 -1.06 -10.09
N GLY A 157 -24.05 -0.76 -9.43
CA GLY A 157 -24.08 -0.33 -8.03
C GLY A 157 -22.99 0.68 -7.64
N GLN A 158 -22.68 1.62 -8.49
CA GLN A 158 -21.60 2.53 -8.23
C GLN A 158 -22.13 3.76 -7.54
N TYR A 159 -21.66 3.97 -6.33
CA TYR A 159 -21.93 5.16 -5.56
C TYR A 159 -20.88 6.21 -5.92
N GLN A 160 -21.28 7.48 -5.88
CA GLN A 160 -20.39 8.59 -6.24
C GLN A 160 -20.61 9.78 -5.32
N ASP A 161 -19.53 10.57 -5.17
CA ASP A 161 -19.65 11.90 -4.60
C ASP A 161 -20.17 12.93 -5.64
N ILE A 162 -20.42 14.15 -5.19
CA ILE A 162 -20.89 15.25 -6.04
C ILE A 162 -19.88 15.67 -7.12
N HIS A 163 -18.64 15.18 -7.05
CA HIS A 163 -17.58 15.45 -8.01
C HIS A 163 -17.40 14.28 -9.00
N GLY A 164 -18.22 13.24 -8.91
CA GLY A 164 -18.15 12.07 -9.75
C GLY A 164 -17.11 11.03 -9.32
N ASN A 165 -16.49 11.20 -8.18
CA ASN A 165 -15.54 10.21 -7.65
C ASN A 165 -16.30 8.97 -7.17
N ARG A 166 -15.81 7.81 -7.55
CA ARG A 166 -16.40 6.54 -7.18
C ARG A 166 -16.19 6.18 -5.72
N LEU A 167 -17.24 5.73 -5.08
CA LEU A 167 -17.31 5.29 -3.70
C LEU A 167 -17.80 3.84 -3.61
N ASP A 168 -17.65 3.21 -2.45
CA ASP A 168 -18.25 1.91 -2.15
C ASP A 168 -19.74 2.03 -1.76
N ALA A 169 -20.39 0.90 -1.49
CA ALA A 169 -21.79 0.84 -1.10
C ALA A 169 -22.13 1.57 0.22
N HIS A 170 -21.12 1.98 0.98
CA HIS A 170 -21.28 2.78 2.18
C HIS A 170 -20.79 4.22 2.00
N PHE A 171 -20.64 4.66 0.75
CA PHE A 171 -20.08 5.97 0.39
C PHE A 171 -18.68 6.22 0.93
N GLY A 172 -17.94 5.15 1.15
CA GLY A 172 -16.54 5.16 1.55
C GLY A 172 -15.60 4.88 0.38
N LYS A 173 -14.33 5.17 0.58
CA LYS A 173 -13.25 4.77 -0.32
C LYS A 173 -12.04 4.34 0.49
N GLY A 174 -11.76 3.03 0.46
CA GLY A 174 -10.57 2.47 1.10
C GLY A 174 -9.30 3.09 0.53
N GLY A 175 -8.38 3.52 1.40
CA GLY A 175 -7.19 4.24 0.99
C GLY A 175 -7.41 5.64 0.42
N GLY A 176 -8.63 6.15 0.39
CA GLY A 176 -8.93 7.47 -0.18
C GLY A 176 -8.65 7.60 -1.67
N PHE A 177 -8.39 8.81 -2.15
CA PHE A 177 -8.22 9.13 -3.56
C PHE A 177 -6.75 9.27 -3.95
N PHE A 178 -6.37 8.66 -5.05
CA PHE A 178 -5.00 8.72 -5.58
C PHE A 178 -4.54 10.15 -5.84
N ALA A 179 -5.42 11.01 -6.36
CA ALA A 179 -5.11 12.42 -6.62
C ALA A 179 -4.78 13.21 -5.34
N ASN A 180 -5.21 12.72 -4.18
CA ASN A 180 -4.91 13.31 -2.88
C ASN A 180 -3.58 12.83 -2.29
N ALA A 181 -2.86 11.89 -2.93
CA ALA A 181 -1.57 11.44 -2.43
C ALA A 181 -0.64 12.61 -2.09
N THR A 182 0.13 12.47 -1.03
CA THR A 182 1.03 13.51 -0.53
C THR A 182 2.48 13.02 -0.54
N ASN A 183 3.43 13.93 -0.55
CA ASN A 183 4.85 13.61 -0.45
C ASN A 183 5.53 14.20 0.80
N ASN A 184 4.74 14.77 1.70
CA ASN A 184 5.18 15.30 2.98
C ASN A 184 4.00 15.35 3.96
N ILE A 185 4.28 15.54 5.24
CA ILE A 185 3.26 15.55 6.30
C ILE A 185 2.36 16.81 6.24
N PRO A 186 2.88 18.05 6.11
CA PRO A 186 2.01 19.23 6.06
C PRO A 186 0.95 19.19 4.98
N GLN A 187 1.23 18.55 3.85
CA GLN A 187 0.26 18.43 2.77
C GLN A 187 -0.98 17.63 3.16
N MET A 188 -0.90 16.74 4.15
CA MET A 188 -2.08 16.02 4.67
C MET A 188 -3.09 16.93 5.40
N TYR A 189 -2.66 18.13 5.78
CA TYR A 189 -3.50 19.15 6.42
C TYR A 189 -4.06 20.17 5.41
N SER A 190 -3.76 20.02 4.13
CA SER A 190 -4.21 20.93 3.08
C SER A 190 -5.53 20.46 2.45
N PRO A 191 -6.24 21.37 1.76
CA PRO A 191 -7.39 21.00 0.93
C PRO A 191 -7.07 19.87 -0.05
N GLY A 192 -8.11 19.18 -0.52
CA GLY A 192 -7.99 18.14 -1.51
C GLY A 192 -7.45 18.65 -2.85
N PHE A 193 -7.13 17.71 -3.72
CA PHE A 193 -6.71 18.05 -5.08
C PHE A 193 -7.84 18.77 -5.82
N GLU A 194 -7.52 19.93 -6.36
CA GLU A 194 -8.40 20.74 -7.19
C GLU A 194 -7.63 21.07 -8.47
N PRO A 195 -7.93 20.38 -9.58
CA PRO A 195 -7.28 20.68 -10.84
C PRO A 195 -7.69 22.06 -11.29
N ASP A 196 -6.75 22.95 -11.55
CA ASP A 196 -7.04 24.20 -12.24
C ASP A 196 -7.53 23.93 -13.68
N LYS A 197 -8.07 24.95 -14.34
CA LYS A 197 -8.58 24.79 -15.71
C LYS A 197 -7.49 24.37 -16.69
N LEU A 198 -6.26 24.83 -16.50
CA LEU A 198 -5.12 24.53 -17.34
C LEU A 198 -4.59 23.12 -17.06
N GLU A 199 -4.43 22.76 -15.78
CA GLU A 199 -4.05 21.40 -15.38
C GLU A 199 -5.09 20.38 -15.82
N ARG A 200 -6.38 20.68 -15.71
CA ARG A 200 -7.46 19.83 -16.22
C ARG A 200 -7.31 19.60 -17.71
N THR A 201 -7.06 20.67 -18.51
CA THR A 201 -6.88 20.58 -19.96
C THR A 201 -5.59 19.82 -20.32
N VAL A 202 -4.50 20.08 -19.62
CA VAL A 202 -3.23 19.38 -19.83
C VAL A 202 -3.31 17.92 -19.39
N MET A 203 -3.94 17.62 -18.25
CA MET A 203 -4.16 16.25 -17.82
C MET A 203 -5.14 15.50 -18.72
N GLN A 204 -6.22 16.13 -19.17
CA GLN A 204 -7.16 15.54 -20.11
C GLN A 204 -6.49 15.23 -21.45
N ASN A 205 -5.63 16.13 -21.95
CA ASN A 205 -4.89 15.92 -23.18
C ASN A 205 -3.71 14.95 -23.04
N ALA A 206 -3.03 14.95 -21.88
CA ALA A 206 -1.91 14.06 -21.62
C ALA A 206 -2.34 12.64 -21.27
N LEU A 207 -3.55 12.47 -20.72
CA LEU A 207 -4.10 11.19 -20.27
C LEU A 207 -4.99 10.52 -21.33
N ALA A 208 -4.91 11.00 -22.58
CA ALA A 208 -5.58 10.38 -23.73
C ALA A 208 -7.07 10.09 -23.52
N GLY A 209 -7.84 11.13 -23.23
CA GLY A 209 -9.28 11.03 -23.31
C GLY A 209 -10.07 11.18 -22.01
N ASN A 210 -11.33 11.51 -22.18
CA ASN A 210 -12.27 11.87 -21.11
C ASN A 210 -12.65 10.74 -20.13
N THR A 211 -12.13 9.54 -20.32
CA THR A 211 -12.42 8.38 -19.47
C THR A 211 -11.68 8.39 -18.15
N ILE A 212 -10.70 9.26 -17.99
CA ILE A 212 -9.85 9.35 -16.82
C ILE A 212 -10.20 10.62 -16.07
N PHE A 213 -11.06 10.45 -15.11
CA PHE A 213 -11.54 11.57 -14.32
C PHE A 213 -10.64 11.78 -13.10
N ALA A 214 -9.77 12.79 -13.14
CA ALA A 214 -9.17 13.36 -11.94
C ALA A 214 -10.07 14.53 -11.49
N GLY A 215 -11.19 14.19 -10.87
CA GLY A 215 -12.09 15.17 -10.31
C GLY A 215 -11.53 15.87 -9.10
N LYS A 216 -12.19 16.96 -8.69
CA LYS A 216 -11.93 17.56 -7.38
C LYS A 216 -12.00 16.48 -6.32
N SER A 217 -10.96 16.37 -5.52
CA SER A 217 -10.92 15.40 -4.42
C SER A 217 -11.28 16.10 -3.11
N PRO A 218 -11.84 15.38 -2.12
CA PRO A 218 -12.18 15.94 -0.82
C PRO A 218 -10.94 16.39 -0.06
N ASP A 219 -11.16 17.18 1.01
CA ASP A 219 -10.12 17.59 1.94
C ASP A 219 -9.28 16.40 2.45
N ARG A 220 -7.97 16.58 2.56
CA ARG A 220 -7.01 15.52 2.92
C ARG A 220 -7.01 15.13 4.40
N ARG A 221 -7.76 15.81 5.27
CA ARG A 221 -7.78 15.56 6.72
C ARG A 221 -8.12 14.11 7.12
N TYR A 222 -8.70 13.31 6.22
CA TYR A 222 -8.89 11.87 6.49
C TYR A 222 -7.56 11.10 6.62
N PHE A 223 -6.45 11.58 6.06
CA PHE A 223 -5.10 11.06 6.35
C PHE A 223 -4.69 11.37 7.80
N VAL A 224 -5.02 12.57 8.27
CA VAL A 224 -4.75 12.98 9.65
C VAL A 224 -5.56 12.13 10.63
N LEU A 225 -6.83 11.85 10.30
CA LEU A 225 -7.66 10.93 11.07
C LEU A 225 -7.06 9.50 11.08
N ALA A 226 -6.56 9.03 9.96
CA ALA A 226 -5.90 7.72 9.91
C ALA A 226 -4.67 7.68 10.83
N ALA A 227 -3.84 8.72 10.84
CA ALA A 227 -2.69 8.83 11.74
C ALA A 227 -3.10 8.90 13.22
N ALA A 228 -4.15 9.65 13.55
CA ALA A 228 -4.69 9.73 14.91
C ALA A 228 -5.25 8.38 15.38
N ARG A 229 -5.92 7.62 14.50
CA ARG A 229 -6.40 6.26 14.79
C ARG A 229 -5.23 5.29 15.01
N LEU A 230 -4.18 5.37 14.19
CA LEU A 230 -2.98 4.56 14.36
C LEU A 230 -2.27 4.87 15.69
N ALA A 231 -2.09 6.15 16.02
CA ALA A 231 -1.52 6.56 17.30
C ALA A 231 -2.37 6.06 18.48
N SER A 232 -3.71 6.18 18.39
CA SER A 232 -4.64 5.67 19.41
C SER A 232 -4.54 4.15 19.56
N LEU A 233 -4.43 3.39 18.46
CA LEU A 233 -4.25 1.93 18.49
C LEU A 233 -2.95 1.55 19.21
N ILE A 234 -1.82 2.18 18.83
CA ILE A 234 -0.50 1.92 19.46
C ILE A 234 -0.55 2.24 20.95
N ARG A 235 -1.12 3.37 21.32
CA ARG A 235 -1.31 3.75 22.73
C ARG A 235 -2.17 2.73 23.48
N THR A 236 -3.27 2.29 22.88
CA THR A 236 -4.17 1.31 23.50
C THR A 236 -3.48 -0.02 23.75
N ILE A 237 -2.70 -0.54 22.81
CA ILE A 237 -1.91 -1.77 22.99
C ILE A 237 -1.06 -1.68 24.26
N ARG A 238 -0.45 -0.54 24.55
CA ARG A 238 0.46 -0.36 25.70
C ARG A 238 -0.22 0.13 26.98
N ALA A 239 -1.47 0.57 26.91
CA ALA A 239 -2.21 1.16 28.04
C ALA A 239 -3.00 0.11 28.84
N VAL A 240 -3.00 -1.13 28.44
CA VAL A 240 -3.69 -2.22 29.15
C VAL A 240 -3.13 -2.36 30.56
N ARG A 241 -3.99 -2.39 31.55
CA ARG A 241 -3.60 -2.61 32.95
C ARG A 241 -3.58 -4.11 33.23
N PRO A 242 -2.40 -4.70 33.43
CA PRO A 242 -2.31 -6.12 33.77
C PRO A 242 -2.74 -6.37 35.23
N SER A 243 -3.07 -7.61 35.55
CA SER A 243 -3.24 -8.03 36.93
C SER A 243 -1.88 -8.10 37.65
N ALA A 244 -1.90 -8.09 38.99
CA ALA A 244 -0.68 -8.28 39.77
C ALA A 244 0.04 -9.59 39.42
N LEU A 245 -0.72 -10.67 39.25
CA LEU A 245 -0.20 -11.97 38.83
C LEU A 245 0.45 -11.92 37.43
N ALA A 246 -0.17 -11.19 36.47
CA ALA A 246 0.42 -11.04 35.14
C ALA A 246 1.77 -10.30 35.20
N LEU A 247 1.85 -9.26 36.03
CA LEU A 247 3.12 -8.52 36.25
C LEU A 247 4.19 -9.40 36.89
N GLU A 248 3.82 -10.24 37.87
CA GLU A 248 4.72 -11.20 38.52
C GLU A 248 5.32 -12.17 37.51
N HIS A 249 4.57 -12.53 36.46
CA HIS A 249 5.02 -13.38 35.37
C HIS A 249 5.63 -12.60 34.19
N GLY A 250 5.99 -11.33 34.36
CA GLY A 250 6.62 -10.50 33.31
C GLY A 250 5.69 -10.10 32.17
N MET A 251 4.36 -10.27 32.34
CA MET A 251 3.38 -9.91 31.32
C MET A 251 2.90 -8.46 31.50
N ASP A 252 3.76 -7.54 31.12
CA ASP A 252 3.46 -6.10 31.19
C ASP A 252 3.25 -5.50 29.79
N PRO A 253 2.02 -5.11 29.43
CA PRO A 253 1.75 -4.49 28.13
C PRO A 253 2.51 -3.22 27.82
N ARG A 254 3.06 -2.54 28.83
CA ARG A 254 3.94 -1.38 28.62
C ARG A 254 5.20 -1.74 27.83
N HIS A 255 5.59 -3.02 27.84
CA HIS A 255 6.75 -3.55 27.14
C HIS A 255 6.41 -4.19 25.78
N GLU A 256 5.17 -4.03 25.30
CA GLU A 256 4.78 -4.52 23.97
C GLU A 256 5.74 -4.03 22.89
N THR A 257 6.22 -4.95 22.08
CA THR A 257 7.12 -4.67 20.97
C THR A 257 6.31 -4.49 19.70
N ILE A 258 6.32 -3.29 19.15
CA ILE A 258 5.46 -2.91 18.01
C ILE A 258 6.31 -2.51 16.82
N THR A 259 6.14 -3.21 15.71
CA THR A 259 6.61 -2.78 14.38
C THR A 259 5.44 -2.20 13.59
N VAL A 260 5.63 -1.05 12.96
CA VAL A 260 4.70 -0.55 11.94
C VAL A 260 5.35 -0.65 10.56
N MET A 261 4.71 -1.38 9.67
CA MET A 261 5.08 -1.47 8.27
C MET A 261 4.08 -0.65 7.45
N GLY A 262 4.55 0.41 6.79
CA GLY A 262 3.72 1.24 5.92
C GLY A 262 4.07 1.02 4.46
N HIS A 263 3.08 1.08 3.59
CA HIS A 263 3.26 1.08 2.14
C HIS A 263 2.78 2.41 1.55
N SER A 264 3.54 2.99 0.63
CA SER A 264 3.12 4.19 -0.10
C SER A 264 2.67 5.30 0.86
N GLN A 265 1.49 5.87 0.68
CA GLN A 265 0.90 6.88 1.57
C GLN A 265 0.82 6.41 3.04
N GLY A 266 0.67 5.11 3.29
CA GLY A 266 0.68 4.55 4.65
C GLY A 266 1.97 4.83 5.41
N THR A 267 3.09 5.05 4.71
CA THR A 267 4.35 5.43 5.35
C THR A 267 4.31 6.84 5.93
N ILE A 268 3.71 7.79 5.21
CA ILE A 268 3.58 9.18 5.70
C ILE A 268 2.59 9.24 6.86
N ILE A 269 1.49 8.48 6.78
CA ILE A 269 0.54 8.33 7.90
C ILE A 269 1.26 7.75 9.13
N THR A 270 2.15 6.76 8.93
CA THR A 270 2.97 6.18 10.01
C THR A 270 3.87 7.22 10.65
N LEU A 271 4.58 8.02 9.85
CA LEU A 271 5.46 9.08 10.36
C LEU A 271 4.67 10.12 11.15
N LEU A 272 3.50 10.55 10.65
CA LEU A 272 2.63 11.48 11.37
C LEU A 272 2.14 10.87 12.70
N ALA A 273 1.76 9.60 12.71
CA ALA A 273 1.34 8.92 13.94
C ALA A 273 2.44 8.91 15.01
N GLN A 274 3.73 8.73 14.62
CA GLN A 274 4.85 8.82 15.56
C GLN A 274 5.01 10.23 16.12
N ALA A 275 4.88 11.24 15.28
CA ALA A 275 4.92 12.64 15.73
C ALA A 275 3.78 12.97 16.72
N MET A 276 2.56 12.45 16.47
CA MET A 276 1.42 12.57 17.38
C MET A 276 1.65 11.84 18.72
N LEU A 277 2.20 10.63 18.69
CA LEU A 277 2.55 9.90 19.91
C LEU A 277 3.55 10.70 20.76
N LYS A 278 4.60 11.23 20.14
CA LYS A 278 5.60 12.03 20.85
C LYS A 278 5.00 13.31 21.45
N GLN A 279 4.11 13.98 20.71
CA GLN A 279 3.36 15.13 21.19
C GLN A 279 2.52 14.80 22.43
N GLN A 280 1.97 13.58 22.49
CA GLN A 280 1.18 13.08 23.62
C GLN A 280 2.04 12.53 24.78
N GLY A 281 3.37 12.68 24.72
CA GLY A 281 4.28 12.09 25.70
C GLY A 281 4.32 10.56 25.69
N GLN A 282 3.89 9.95 24.58
CA GLN A 282 3.87 8.49 24.42
C GLN A 282 5.12 7.98 23.72
N ARG A 283 5.49 6.74 24.01
CA ARG A 283 6.59 6.06 23.34
C ARG A 283 6.23 5.76 21.87
N CYS A 284 7.13 6.07 20.95
CA CYS A 284 7.03 5.66 19.55
C CYS A 284 7.04 4.12 19.41
N VAL A 285 6.75 3.62 18.23
CA VAL A 285 6.90 2.19 17.94
C VAL A 285 8.37 1.77 17.97
N ASP A 286 8.60 0.47 18.09
CA ASP A 286 9.95 -0.06 18.25
C ASP A 286 10.70 -0.20 16.92
N CYS A 287 9.95 -0.39 15.82
CA CYS A 287 10.51 -0.49 14.49
C CYS A 287 9.55 0.11 13.45
N ILE A 288 10.11 0.76 12.43
CA ILE A 288 9.35 1.21 11.26
C ILE A 288 9.95 0.59 10.02
N ILE A 289 9.10 0.06 9.15
CA ILE A 289 9.47 -0.39 7.79
C ILE A 289 8.67 0.45 6.79
N MET A 290 9.37 1.29 6.04
CA MET A 290 8.79 2.17 5.03
C MET A 290 8.95 1.52 3.65
N VAL A 291 7.86 1.07 3.03
CA VAL A 291 7.88 0.42 1.72
C VAL A 291 7.37 1.39 0.66
N ASP A 292 8.18 1.62 -0.37
CA ASP A 292 7.83 2.43 -1.55
C ASP A 292 7.17 3.77 -1.18
N THR A 293 7.81 4.50 -0.27
CA THR A 293 7.26 5.73 0.32
C THR A 293 7.28 6.90 -0.67
N PRO A 294 6.19 7.67 -0.79
CA PRO A 294 6.17 8.92 -1.55
C PRO A 294 6.88 10.09 -0.83
N TYR A 295 7.37 9.91 0.41
CA TYR A 295 8.03 10.97 1.14
C TYR A 295 9.22 11.53 0.35
N SER A 296 9.23 12.84 0.10
CA SER A 296 10.26 13.50 -0.69
C SER A 296 11.20 14.31 0.17
N LEU A 297 12.48 14.32 -0.21
CA LEU A 297 13.51 15.19 0.39
C LEU A 297 13.81 16.41 -0.48
N GLN A 298 13.12 16.52 -1.62
CA GLN A 298 13.33 17.62 -2.55
C GLN A 298 12.19 18.63 -2.45
N PHE A 299 12.47 19.89 -2.77
CA PHE A 299 11.41 20.85 -3.01
C PHE A 299 10.62 20.42 -4.25
N THR A 300 9.33 20.26 -4.07
CA THR A 300 8.38 20.00 -5.16
C THR A 300 7.30 21.07 -5.08
N GLN A 301 6.78 21.51 -6.22
CA GLN A 301 5.59 22.36 -6.24
C GLN A 301 4.39 21.53 -5.79
N ASP A 302 4.27 21.36 -4.49
CA ASP A 302 3.11 20.75 -3.84
C ASP A 302 2.31 21.86 -3.14
N GLY A 303 1.07 21.56 -2.79
CA GLY A 303 0.19 22.56 -2.18
C GLY A 303 0.64 23.08 -0.80
N SER A 304 1.63 22.44 -0.16
CA SER A 304 2.19 22.88 1.13
C SER A 304 3.41 23.76 0.98
N GLN A 305 4.06 23.76 -0.16
CA GLN A 305 5.32 24.47 -0.44
C GLN A 305 6.45 24.24 0.59
N GLN A 306 6.40 23.15 1.34
CA GLN A 306 7.40 22.83 2.35
C GLN A 306 8.79 22.71 1.72
N THR A 307 9.80 23.34 2.33
CA THR A 307 11.18 23.30 1.82
C THR A 307 11.78 21.91 1.92
N GLY A 308 12.77 21.60 1.10
CA GLY A 308 13.51 20.32 1.19
C GLY A 308 14.22 20.18 2.53
N HIS A 309 14.75 21.28 3.07
CA HIS A 309 15.34 21.32 4.41
C HIS A 309 14.31 20.92 5.49
N ALA A 310 13.13 21.48 5.45
CA ALA A 310 12.07 21.18 6.41
C ALA A 310 11.60 19.72 6.31
N LYS A 311 11.49 19.18 5.07
CA LYS A 311 11.19 17.76 4.83
C LYS A 311 12.26 16.86 5.44
N LEU A 312 13.54 17.13 5.16
CA LEU A 312 14.66 16.37 5.70
C LEU A 312 14.70 16.44 7.24
N LYS A 313 14.59 17.65 7.81
CA LYS A 313 14.57 17.86 9.26
C LYS A 313 13.43 17.06 9.91
N THR A 314 12.23 17.13 9.37
CA THR A 314 11.07 16.37 9.86
C THR A 314 11.35 14.86 9.88
N LEU A 315 11.90 14.31 8.80
CA LEU A 315 12.25 12.88 8.75
C LEU A 315 13.29 12.53 9.80
N VAL A 316 14.35 13.34 9.92
CA VAL A 316 15.44 13.13 10.89
C VAL A 316 14.90 13.18 12.32
N ASP A 317 14.03 14.14 12.65
CA ASP A 317 13.48 14.30 13.99
C ASP A 317 12.56 13.13 14.37
N ILE A 318 11.73 12.65 13.43
CA ILE A 318 10.87 11.47 13.66
C ILE A 318 11.71 10.20 13.77
N VAL A 319 12.68 9.98 12.88
CA VAL A 319 13.61 8.84 12.98
C VAL A 319 14.31 8.86 14.32
N ASN A 320 14.85 10.01 14.74
CA ASN A 320 15.48 10.15 16.04
C ASN A 320 14.53 9.82 17.21
N ALA A 321 13.27 10.23 17.15
CA ALA A 321 12.28 9.92 18.17
C ALA A 321 12.00 8.42 18.31
N VAL A 322 12.14 7.67 17.24
CA VAL A 322 11.96 6.20 17.21
C VAL A 322 13.22 5.48 17.68
N THR A 323 14.40 6.01 17.38
CA THR A 323 15.65 5.24 17.44
C THR A 323 16.60 5.65 18.59
N SER A 324 16.47 6.84 19.17
CA SER A 324 17.39 7.38 20.17
C SER A 324 17.39 6.59 21.47
N GLU A 325 16.23 6.10 21.88
CA GLU A 325 16.05 5.37 23.14
C GLU A 325 15.29 4.06 22.88
N PRO A 326 15.93 3.01 22.34
CA PRO A 326 15.27 1.76 22.06
C PRO A 326 14.79 1.10 23.34
N HIS A 327 13.55 0.65 23.33
CA HIS A 327 12.98 -0.09 24.45
C HIS A 327 13.36 -1.56 24.34
N THR A 328 14.17 -2.07 25.25
CA THR A 328 14.78 -3.41 25.17
C THR A 328 14.18 -4.44 26.12
N ILE A 329 13.03 -4.16 26.72
CA ILE A 329 12.31 -5.08 27.58
C ILE A 329 11.18 -5.77 26.78
N PRO A 330 11.00 -7.10 26.84
CA PRO A 330 11.95 -8.06 27.45
C PRO A 330 13.27 -8.08 26.68
N GLU A 331 14.36 -8.47 27.35
CA GLU A 331 15.62 -8.73 26.65
C GLU A 331 15.46 -9.88 25.66
N LEU A 332 16.21 -9.88 24.56
CA LEU A 332 16.13 -10.96 23.58
C LEU A 332 16.41 -12.33 24.18
N ALA A 333 17.28 -12.40 25.19
CA ALA A 333 17.58 -13.65 25.88
C ALA A 333 16.34 -14.28 26.55
N GLU A 334 15.37 -13.45 26.94
CA GLU A 334 14.18 -13.87 27.65
C GLU A 334 13.11 -14.49 26.72
N LEU A 335 13.24 -14.38 25.39
CA LEU A 335 12.28 -14.97 24.45
C LEU A 335 12.23 -16.50 24.51
N MET A 336 13.27 -17.15 25.01
CA MET A 336 13.31 -18.59 25.19
C MET A 336 12.79 -19.05 26.56
N ILE A 337 12.55 -18.12 27.48
CA ILE A 337 12.10 -18.47 28.83
C ILE A 337 10.64 -18.90 28.78
N ASP A 338 10.33 -20.05 29.34
CA ASP A 338 8.96 -20.51 29.47
C ASP A 338 8.16 -19.55 30.36
N SER A 339 6.99 -19.19 29.88
CA SER A 339 6.03 -18.40 30.65
C SER A 339 5.03 -19.29 31.36
N ALA A 340 4.23 -18.72 32.23
CA ALA A 340 3.11 -19.44 32.86
C ALA A 340 2.06 -19.95 31.86
N HIS A 341 2.09 -19.46 30.63
CA HIS A 341 1.10 -19.70 29.60
C HIS A 341 1.59 -20.47 28.38
N SER A 342 2.91 -20.42 28.11
CA SER A 342 3.48 -21.08 26.93
C SER A 342 4.93 -21.50 27.17
N CYS A 343 5.52 -22.20 26.21
CA CYS A 343 6.91 -22.63 26.26
C CYS A 343 7.87 -21.58 25.68
N GLY A 344 7.65 -20.33 25.99
CA GLY A 344 8.45 -19.20 25.52
C GLY A 344 8.01 -18.66 24.16
N ARG A 345 8.68 -17.63 23.64
CA ARG A 345 8.37 -16.95 22.38
C ARG A 345 9.24 -17.42 21.23
N ALA A 346 10.38 -18.04 21.52
CA ALA A 346 11.30 -18.63 20.55
C ALA A 346 11.58 -20.09 20.86
N GLY A 347 11.89 -20.90 19.83
CA GLY A 347 12.21 -22.32 19.95
C GLY A 347 13.70 -22.57 20.12
N GLN A 348 14.07 -23.87 20.23
CA GLN A 348 15.42 -24.31 20.64
C GLN A 348 16.55 -23.97 19.66
N ASN A 349 16.25 -23.83 18.36
CA ASN A 349 17.29 -23.52 17.37
C ASN A 349 17.51 -22.01 17.20
N TRP A 350 17.05 -21.22 18.15
CA TRP A 350 17.20 -19.78 18.18
C TRP A 350 17.88 -19.33 19.47
N SER A 351 18.68 -18.30 19.38
CA SER A 351 19.27 -17.58 20.52
C SER A 351 19.30 -16.07 20.22
N LYS A 352 19.60 -15.24 21.20
CA LYS A 352 19.70 -13.78 21.04
C LYS A 352 20.75 -13.32 20.04
N THR A 353 21.69 -14.17 19.67
CA THR A 353 22.80 -13.84 18.75
C THR A 353 22.75 -14.63 17.45
N GLN A 354 22.03 -15.75 17.43
CA GLN A 354 22.06 -16.65 16.29
C GLN A 354 20.81 -17.52 16.22
N GLY A 355 20.37 -17.78 14.99
CA GLY A 355 19.29 -18.72 14.72
C GLY A 355 19.62 -19.64 13.55
N LYS A 356 18.82 -20.68 13.38
CA LYS A 356 18.88 -21.59 12.23
C LYS A 356 17.54 -21.64 11.53
N ARG A 357 17.56 -21.56 10.21
CA ARG A 357 16.36 -21.66 9.37
C ARG A 357 16.62 -22.60 8.18
N PRO A 358 15.59 -23.22 7.60
CA PRO A 358 15.77 -24.01 6.38
C PRO A 358 16.19 -23.12 5.21
N ASP A 359 16.97 -23.68 4.29
CA ASP A 359 17.27 -23.04 3.01
C ASP A 359 16.01 -22.95 2.12
N LYS A 360 16.11 -22.26 0.99
CA LYS A 360 14.99 -22.10 0.04
C LYS A 360 14.42 -23.43 -0.49
N GLY A 361 15.25 -24.48 -0.51
CA GLY A 361 14.86 -25.83 -0.90
C GLY A 361 14.37 -26.72 0.23
N GLY A 362 14.46 -26.25 1.47
CA GLY A 362 14.08 -27.00 2.67
C GLY A 362 15.00 -28.22 2.97
N LYS A 363 16.16 -28.30 2.30
CA LYS A 363 17.07 -29.46 2.40
C LYS A 363 18.21 -29.26 3.40
N HIS A 364 18.63 -28.01 3.60
CA HIS A 364 19.75 -27.67 4.46
C HIS A 364 19.36 -26.60 5.46
N TRP A 365 20.05 -26.59 6.60
CA TRP A 365 19.90 -25.54 7.61
C TRP A 365 20.95 -24.45 7.40
N ILE A 366 20.49 -23.21 7.38
CA ILE A 366 21.35 -22.03 7.29
C ILE A 366 21.38 -21.36 8.66
N THR A 367 22.58 -21.09 9.16
CA THR A 367 22.79 -20.30 10.35
C THR A 367 22.82 -18.82 9.98
N PHE A 368 22.06 -18.00 10.69
CA PHE A 368 22.05 -16.55 10.54
C PHE A 368 22.34 -15.85 11.86
N ASP A 369 22.86 -14.64 11.78
CA ASP A 369 23.09 -13.81 12.95
C ASP A 369 21.77 -13.13 13.36
N GLU A 370 21.34 -13.34 14.60
CA GLU A 370 20.15 -12.66 15.16
C GLU A 370 20.54 -11.26 15.63
N ARG A 371 19.59 -10.35 15.58
CA ARG A 371 19.78 -8.95 15.94
C ARG A 371 18.53 -8.32 16.54
N ASP A 372 18.74 -7.39 17.45
CA ASP A 372 17.65 -6.57 17.97
C ASP A 372 17.30 -5.46 16.99
N ASN A 373 16.07 -5.52 16.47
CA ASN A 373 15.56 -4.53 15.55
C ASN A 373 14.75 -3.42 16.24
N ARG A 374 14.65 -3.42 17.54
CA ARG A 374 14.03 -2.32 18.30
C ARG A 374 14.89 -1.07 18.21
N GLY A 375 14.25 0.07 17.98
CA GLY A 375 14.91 1.35 17.71
C GLY A 375 15.57 1.39 16.32
N LYS A 376 14.93 0.84 15.28
CA LYS A 376 15.41 0.90 13.89
C LYS A 376 14.33 1.40 12.95
N VAL A 377 14.75 2.05 11.87
CA VAL A 377 13.89 2.44 10.76
C VAL A 377 14.48 1.88 9.46
N TYR A 378 13.68 1.14 8.73
CA TYR A 378 14.05 0.58 7.42
C TYR A 378 13.31 1.29 6.31
N LEU A 379 14.03 1.67 5.26
CA LEU A 379 13.47 2.11 3.99
C LEU A 379 13.66 0.98 2.97
N TYR A 380 12.56 0.46 2.45
CA TYR A 380 12.54 -0.41 1.29
C TYR A 380 12.22 0.45 0.08
N PHE A 381 13.13 0.56 -0.87
CA PHE A 381 12.93 1.35 -2.05
C PHE A 381 13.18 0.53 -3.31
N CYS A 382 12.35 0.77 -4.33
CA CYS A 382 12.42 0.12 -5.62
C CYS A 382 12.74 1.15 -6.71
N PRO A 383 13.95 1.16 -7.29
CA PRO A 383 14.30 2.11 -8.33
C PRO A 383 13.41 2.04 -9.59
N GLU A 384 12.72 0.92 -9.77
CA GLU A 384 11.77 0.71 -10.86
C GLU A 384 10.34 1.22 -10.54
N ASP A 385 10.06 1.64 -9.32
CA ASP A 385 8.76 2.17 -8.93
C ASP A 385 8.47 3.50 -9.64
N THR A 386 7.53 3.45 -10.59
CA THR A 386 7.12 4.63 -11.38
C THR A 386 6.05 5.47 -10.69
N VAL A 387 5.43 4.98 -9.62
CA VAL A 387 4.34 5.68 -8.92
C VAL A 387 4.88 6.79 -8.04
N VAL A 388 5.77 6.44 -7.12
CA VAL A 388 6.38 7.43 -6.24
C VAL A 388 7.60 8.10 -6.87
N GLY A 389 8.04 7.58 -8.03
CA GLY A 389 9.06 8.19 -8.88
C GLY A 389 8.56 9.35 -9.75
N LEU A 390 7.26 9.62 -9.79
CA LEU A 390 6.70 10.74 -10.56
C LEU A 390 7.39 12.07 -10.21
N ASP A 391 7.54 12.92 -11.21
CA ASP A 391 8.26 14.21 -11.11
C ASP A 391 7.70 15.12 -10.02
N LYS A 392 6.38 15.10 -9.81
CA LYS A 392 5.71 15.86 -8.75
C LYS A 392 5.78 15.19 -7.37
N VAL A 393 6.16 13.92 -7.29
CA VAL A 393 6.26 13.16 -6.02
C VAL A 393 7.70 13.07 -5.55
N ARG A 394 8.60 12.55 -6.39
CA ARG A 394 10.03 12.36 -6.11
C ARG A 394 10.30 11.67 -4.77
N GLY A 395 9.55 10.59 -4.52
CA GLY A 395 9.60 9.85 -3.27
C GLY A 395 10.90 9.09 -3.08
N ILE A 396 11.40 9.04 -1.84
CA ILE A 396 12.55 8.20 -1.50
C ILE A 396 12.26 6.70 -1.63
N GLY A 397 11.00 6.32 -1.80
CA GLY A 397 10.60 4.96 -2.14
C GLY A 397 11.06 4.49 -3.53
N THR A 398 11.31 5.42 -4.46
CA THR A 398 11.97 5.11 -5.74
C THR A 398 13.44 5.43 -5.68
N PHE A 399 13.78 6.61 -5.16
CA PHE A 399 15.12 7.14 -5.33
C PHE A 399 16.09 6.73 -4.23
N GLY A 400 15.61 6.17 -3.12
CA GLY A 400 16.40 6.01 -1.91
C GLY A 400 16.83 7.36 -1.33
N VAL A 401 17.56 7.34 -0.24
CA VAL A 401 18.17 8.53 0.36
C VAL A 401 19.62 8.62 -0.10
N PRO A 402 20.04 9.70 -0.81
CA PRO A 402 21.43 9.95 -1.16
C PRO A 402 22.22 10.41 0.07
N ASP A 403 23.56 10.44 -0.03
CA ASP A 403 24.40 11.02 1.03
C ASP A 403 24.04 12.48 1.28
N GLU A 404 23.75 13.21 0.21
CA GLU A 404 23.37 14.62 0.23
C GLU A 404 22.21 14.90 -0.72
N VAL A 405 21.38 15.86 -0.39
CA VAL A 405 20.30 16.37 -1.24
C VAL A 405 20.57 17.82 -1.65
N PRO A 406 20.05 18.30 -2.79
CA PRO A 406 20.14 19.71 -3.15
C PRO A 406 19.56 20.60 -2.04
N ALA A 407 20.24 21.71 -1.76
CA ALA A 407 19.69 22.75 -0.90
C ALA A 407 18.54 23.49 -1.60
N ASP A 408 17.77 24.26 -0.82
CA ASP A 408 16.64 25.00 -1.36
C ASP A 408 17.03 26.33 -2.01
N GLY A 409 16.20 26.82 -2.93
CA GLY A 409 16.23 28.16 -3.49
C GLY A 409 17.57 28.54 -4.15
N ALA A 410 18.06 29.76 -3.87
CA ALA A 410 19.30 30.28 -4.44
C ALA A 410 20.56 29.46 -4.06
N ALA A 411 20.51 28.71 -2.96
CA ALA A 411 21.60 27.82 -2.58
C ALA A 411 21.70 26.61 -3.53
N ALA A 412 20.55 26.05 -3.95
CA ALA A 412 20.51 24.99 -4.97
C ALA A 412 21.09 25.46 -6.31
N SER A 413 20.75 26.69 -6.74
CA SER A 413 21.28 27.29 -7.98
C SER A 413 22.79 27.46 -7.95
N ARG A 414 23.38 27.59 -6.75
CA ARG A 414 24.85 27.65 -6.53
C ARG A 414 25.48 26.28 -6.34
N GLY A 415 24.73 25.18 -6.51
CA GLY A 415 25.20 23.80 -6.31
C GLY A 415 25.43 23.39 -4.86
N LYS A 416 24.88 24.12 -3.89
CA LYS A 416 24.95 23.73 -2.47
C LYS A 416 24.07 22.52 -2.21
N THR A 417 24.53 21.65 -1.31
CA THR A 417 23.84 20.45 -0.85
C THR A 417 23.66 20.46 0.65
N MET A 418 22.79 19.59 1.14
CA MET A 418 22.56 19.32 2.56
C MET A 418 22.82 17.83 2.83
N PRO A 419 23.46 17.46 3.97
CA PRO A 419 23.67 16.08 4.32
C PRO A 419 22.34 15.39 4.60
N ALA A 420 22.12 14.21 4.03
CA ALA A 420 20.90 13.43 4.21
C ALA A 420 21.21 12.04 4.78
N MET A 421 21.73 11.09 4.01
CA MET A 421 22.03 9.76 4.53
C MET A 421 23.09 9.82 5.65
N THR A 422 24.06 10.71 5.55
CA THR A 422 25.11 10.92 6.56
C THR A 422 24.58 11.35 7.93
N VAL A 423 23.40 11.97 8.00
CA VAL A 423 22.72 12.32 9.27
C VAL A 423 21.70 11.27 9.73
N LEU A 424 21.19 10.46 8.81
CA LEU A 424 20.19 9.43 9.10
C LEU A 424 20.84 8.09 9.53
N GLU A 425 21.94 7.71 8.89
CA GLU A 425 22.64 6.45 9.19
C GLU A 425 23.03 6.32 10.68
N PRO A 426 23.65 7.32 11.32
CA PRO A 426 23.99 7.22 12.74
C PRO A 426 22.78 7.06 13.65
N LYS A 427 21.59 7.37 13.15
CA LYS A 427 20.30 7.20 13.84
C LYS A 427 19.64 5.86 13.53
N ARG A 428 20.43 4.85 13.15
CA ARG A 428 19.90 3.50 12.86
C ARG A 428 18.82 3.49 11.78
N PHE A 429 18.99 4.34 10.77
CA PHE A 429 18.20 4.34 9.55
C PHE A 429 18.91 3.48 8.50
N PHE A 430 18.21 2.46 8.00
CA PHE A 430 18.75 1.47 7.08
C PHE A 430 17.96 1.48 5.77
N GLN A 431 18.66 1.35 4.64
CA GLN A 431 18.02 1.22 3.33
C GLN A 431 18.30 -0.14 2.72
N ARG A 432 17.25 -0.73 2.12
CA ARG A 432 17.29 -1.93 1.30
C ARG A 432 16.79 -1.61 -0.10
N MET A 433 17.59 -1.93 -1.11
CA MET A 433 17.21 -1.75 -2.50
C MET A 433 16.54 -3.02 -3.02
N TRP A 434 15.36 -2.83 -3.59
CA TRP A 434 14.56 -3.88 -4.21
C TRP A 434 14.56 -3.67 -5.72
N THR A 435 15.29 -4.49 -6.48
CA THR A 435 15.41 -4.35 -7.93
C THR A 435 15.55 -5.71 -8.60
N ARG A 436 14.98 -5.83 -9.79
CA ARG A 436 15.21 -6.98 -10.69
C ARG A 436 16.38 -6.76 -11.63
N LEU A 437 16.80 -5.51 -11.77
CA LEU A 437 17.84 -5.16 -12.70
C LEU A 437 19.22 -5.46 -12.12
N GLU A 438 20.12 -5.88 -12.98
CA GLU A 438 21.53 -5.98 -12.61
C GLU A 438 22.11 -4.59 -12.42
N ARG A 439 22.92 -4.43 -11.38
CA ARG A 439 23.55 -3.16 -11.00
C ARG A 439 25.05 -3.32 -10.89
N ASP A 440 25.75 -2.24 -11.13
CA ASP A 440 27.16 -2.12 -10.77
C ASP A 440 27.26 -1.86 -9.27
N GLN A 441 27.52 -2.92 -8.51
CA GLN A 441 27.53 -2.85 -7.05
C GLN A 441 28.89 -2.43 -6.46
N ASP A 442 29.93 -2.42 -7.26
CA ASP A 442 31.30 -2.11 -6.84
C ASP A 442 31.92 -0.90 -7.55
N GLY A 443 31.16 -0.25 -8.42
CA GLY A 443 31.62 0.92 -9.18
C GLY A 443 32.65 0.62 -10.28
N ARG A 444 32.86 -0.66 -10.62
CA ARG A 444 33.84 -1.12 -11.60
C ARG A 444 33.27 -1.38 -12.98
N GLY A 445 31.99 -1.04 -13.18
CA GLY A 445 31.28 -1.22 -14.45
C GLY A 445 30.75 -2.65 -14.68
N LYS A 446 31.02 -3.60 -13.79
CA LYS A 446 30.49 -4.94 -13.89
C LYS A 446 29.12 -5.01 -13.20
N ARG A 447 28.09 -5.30 -13.97
CA ARG A 447 26.75 -5.49 -13.44
C ARG A 447 26.53 -6.89 -12.90
N SER A 448 25.82 -6.99 -11.79
CA SER A 448 25.38 -8.25 -11.20
C SER A 448 24.00 -8.10 -10.59
N LYS A 449 23.30 -9.22 -10.39
CA LYS A 449 22.03 -9.24 -9.68
C LYS A 449 22.20 -8.71 -8.28
N VAL A 450 21.24 -7.91 -7.83
CA VAL A 450 21.20 -7.37 -6.48
C VAL A 450 20.33 -8.27 -5.63
N ALA A 451 20.93 -8.87 -4.61
CA ALA A 451 20.19 -9.59 -3.58
C ALA A 451 20.01 -8.70 -2.35
N VAL A 452 18.81 -8.66 -1.81
CA VAL A 452 18.50 -7.94 -0.57
C VAL A 452 19.21 -8.65 0.59
N GLY A 453 19.88 -7.87 1.45
CA GLY A 453 20.65 -8.41 2.56
C GLY A 453 22.09 -8.81 2.19
N THR A 454 22.62 -8.35 1.05
CA THR A 454 24.06 -8.35 0.80
C THR A 454 24.77 -7.41 1.80
N PRO A 455 26.08 -7.57 2.01
CA PRO A 455 26.85 -6.62 2.82
C PRO A 455 26.65 -5.18 2.35
N PRO A 456 26.78 -4.19 3.24
CA PRO A 456 26.66 -2.78 2.89
C PRO A 456 27.49 -2.40 1.67
N ALA A 457 26.87 -1.68 0.72
CA ALA A 457 27.51 -1.32 -0.54
C ALA A 457 27.02 0.04 -1.06
N ARG A 458 27.81 0.69 -1.90
CA ARG A 458 27.45 1.90 -2.62
C ARG A 458 27.04 1.54 -4.04
N VAL A 459 25.77 1.71 -4.35
CA VAL A 459 25.17 1.24 -5.61
C VAL A 459 24.66 2.42 -6.45
N PRO A 460 25.06 2.54 -7.73
CA PRO A 460 24.49 3.49 -8.65
C PRO A 460 23.00 3.18 -8.93
N VAL A 461 22.14 4.18 -8.85
CA VAL A 461 20.69 4.06 -9.09
C VAL A 461 20.27 4.66 -10.45
N ARG A 462 21.23 5.13 -11.23
CA ARG A 462 21.05 5.89 -12.45
C ARG A 462 20.31 5.16 -13.59
N ASP A 463 20.61 3.88 -13.75
CA ASP A 463 20.12 3.09 -14.89
C ASP A 463 18.60 2.86 -14.95
N PRO A 464 17.86 2.75 -13.84
CA PRO A 464 16.43 2.44 -13.90
C PRO A 464 15.60 3.55 -14.52
N PHE A 465 16.03 4.80 -14.36
CA PHE A 465 15.27 5.94 -14.86
C PHE A 465 15.23 6.04 -16.38
N GLN A 466 16.22 5.52 -17.06
CA GLN A 466 16.22 5.44 -18.51
C GLN A 466 15.16 4.46 -19.04
N ARG A 467 14.75 3.47 -18.24
CA ARG A 467 13.74 2.47 -18.59
C ARG A 467 12.37 2.75 -18.00
N LEU A 468 12.30 3.59 -16.97
CA LEU A 468 11.03 4.02 -16.36
C LEU A 468 10.31 5.08 -17.20
N THR A 469 11.05 5.84 -17.99
CA THR A 469 10.42 6.60 -19.05
C THR A 469 10.08 5.61 -20.15
N PRO A 470 8.79 5.41 -20.46
CA PRO A 470 8.40 4.70 -21.65
C PRO A 470 9.20 5.28 -22.81
N GLY A 471 9.77 4.41 -23.66
CA GLY A 471 10.31 4.87 -24.93
C GLY A 471 9.28 5.77 -25.59
N PRO A 472 9.69 6.73 -26.45
CA PRO A 472 8.79 7.72 -26.97
C PRO A 472 7.57 7.03 -27.56
N ASP A 473 6.47 7.08 -26.84
CA ASP A 473 5.17 6.82 -27.40
C ASP A 473 4.86 8.05 -28.23
N THR A 474 5.62 8.14 -29.28
CA THR A 474 5.43 9.17 -30.24
C THR A 474 4.11 8.85 -30.89
N ASP A 475 3.17 9.76 -30.77
CA ASP A 475 2.03 9.86 -31.69
C ASP A 475 2.53 9.87 -33.16
N GLY A 476 3.81 9.55 -33.40
CA GLY A 476 4.50 9.58 -34.66
C GLY A 476 4.87 10.99 -35.10
N THR A 477 4.65 11.98 -34.28
CA THR A 477 5.04 13.37 -34.63
C THR A 477 6.48 13.66 -34.16
N MET A 478 7.24 14.34 -35.01
CA MET A 478 8.62 14.77 -34.76
C MET A 478 8.69 15.68 -33.50
N LEU A 479 7.62 16.42 -33.22
CA LEU A 479 7.49 17.30 -32.07
C LEU A 479 7.30 16.53 -30.77
N GLY A 480 6.48 15.47 -30.78
CA GLY A 480 6.30 14.58 -29.62
C GLY A 480 7.61 13.91 -29.23
N THR A 481 8.39 13.43 -30.22
CA THR A 481 9.72 12.85 -30.00
C THR A 481 10.71 13.83 -29.38
N LEU A 482 10.71 15.09 -29.85
CA LEU A 482 11.58 16.16 -29.34
C LEU A 482 11.20 16.55 -27.89
N VAL A 483 9.91 16.66 -27.59
CA VAL A 483 9.42 17.01 -26.25
C VAL A 483 9.75 15.89 -25.25
N GLU A 484 9.52 14.64 -25.59
CA GLU A 484 9.88 13.50 -24.74
C GLU A 484 11.40 13.37 -24.56
N SER A 485 12.17 13.55 -25.62
CA SER A 485 13.64 13.57 -25.55
C SER A 485 14.15 14.71 -24.69
N GLY A 486 13.52 15.89 -24.77
CA GLY A 486 13.83 17.04 -23.91
C GLY A 486 13.54 16.79 -22.44
N LYS A 487 12.37 16.20 -22.13
CA LYS A 487 12.02 15.78 -20.77
C LYS A 487 12.99 14.72 -20.22
N ASN A 488 13.35 13.73 -21.03
CA ASN A 488 14.30 12.71 -20.65
C ASN A 488 15.71 13.26 -20.41
N MET A 489 16.17 14.22 -21.22
CA MET A 489 17.44 14.90 -20.98
C MET A 489 17.42 15.76 -19.72
N ALA A 490 16.31 16.49 -19.45
CA ALA A 490 16.17 17.29 -18.25
C ALA A 490 16.14 16.40 -16.99
N LEU A 491 15.44 15.28 -17.04
CA LEU A 491 15.42 14.27 -15.98
C LEU A 491 16.84 13.72 -15.76
N GLN A 492 17.54 13.28 -16.81
CA GLN A 492 18.92 12.80 -16.74
C GLN A 492 19.89 13.85 -16.21
N ALA A 493 19.73 15.13 -16.59
CA ALA A 493 20.56 16.21 -16.09
C ALA A 493 20.35 16.48 -14.59
N SER A 494 19.13 16.33 -14.09
CA SER A 494 18.82 16.50 -12.66
C SER A 494 19.41 15.38 -11.78
N PHE A 495 19.67 14.20 -12.34
CA PHE A 495 20.21 13.04 -11.62
C PHE A 495 21.73 12.88 -11.71
N LYS A 496 22.43 13.67 -12.52
CA LYS A 496 23.90 13.58 -12.65
C LYS A 496 24.68 13.89 -11.37
N ARG A 497 24.03 14.48 -10.37
CA ARG A 497 24.62 14.76 -9.05
C ARG A 497 23.97 13.85 -8.01
N ASN A 498 24.70 12.92 -7.46
CA ASN A 498 24.25 11.93 -6.44
C ASN A 498 23.52 10.70 -6.96
N ASP A 499 24.04 10.06 -7.98
CA ASP A 499 23.49 8.78 -8.49
C ASP A 499 23.75 7.59 -7.56
N ILE A 500 24.60 7.72 -6.56
CA ILE A 500 25.01 6.63 -5.66
C ILE A 500 24.13 6.60 -4.42
N ARG A 501 23.70 5.41 -4.02
CA ARG A 501 22.99 5.16 -2.75
C ARG A 501 23.81 4.22 -1.88
N PHE A 502 23.92 4.56 -0.62
CA PHE A 502 24.52 3.68 0.37
C PHE A 502 23.45 2.71 0.87
N ILE A 503 23.56 1.45 0.44
CA ILE A 503 22.69 0.36 0.86
C ILE A 503 23.30 -0.23 2.11
N ASN A 504 22.83 0.20 3.26
CA ASN A 504 23.37 -0.15 4.58
C ASN A 504 22.46 -1.10 5.35
N GLY A 505 21.41 -1.62 4.73
CA GLY A 505 20.57 -2.66 5.33
C GLY A 505 21.43 -3.82 5.79
N GLU A 506 21.24 -4.25 7.03
CA GLU A 506 22.04 -5.29 7.65
C GLU A 506 22.06 -6.58 6.83
N GLN A 507 23.17 -7.30 6.85
CA GLN A 507 23.33 -8.52 6.08
C GLN A 507 22.31 -9.59 6.50
N LEU A 508 21.74 -10.27 5.52
CA LEU A 508 20.86 -11.43 5.71
C LEU A 508 21.58 -12.71 5.25
N LYS A 509 21.30 -13.79 5.91
CA LYS A 509 21.77 -15.13 5.53
C LYS A 509 20.57 -16.08 5.33
N PRO A 510 20.37 -16.55 4.10
CA PRO A 510 21.04 -16.11 2.88
C PRO A 510 20.57 -14.71 2.47
N ALA A 511 21.37 -14.01 1.68
CA ALA A 511 20.86 -12.86 0.93
C ALA A 511 19.79 -13.34 -0.07
N TYR A 512 18.78 -12.51 -0.31
CA TYR A 512 17.59 -12.90 -1.03
C TYR A 512 17.44 -12.16 -2.36
N GLU A 513 17.32 -12.90 -3.47
CA GLU A 513 16.98 -12.34 -4.76
C GLU A 513 15.47 -11.99 -4.76
N PRO A 514 15.10 -10.70 -4.92
CA PRO A 514 13.71 -10.27 -4.73
C PRO A 514 12.77 -10.81 -5.82
N ASP A 515 11.59 -11.22 -5.40
CA ASP A 515 10.48 -11.54 -6.30
C ASP A 515 9.54 -10.32 -6.40
N LEU A 516 9.76 -9.47 -7.39
CA LEU A 516 8.97 -8.26 -7.60
C LEU A 516 7.77 -8.45 -8.52
N TYR A 517 7.59 -9.65 -9.05
CA TYR A 517 6.37 -9.99 -9.79
C TYR A 517 5.24 -10.48 -8.88
N GLY A 518 5.60 -10.99 -7.71
CA GLY A 518 4.76 -11.26 -6.50
C GLY A 518 3.47 -12.00 -6.79
N GLY A 519 2.74 -12.30 -7.35
CA GLY A 519 1.41 -12.79 -7.66
C GLY A 519 0.77 -12.01 -8.81
N GLU A 520 1.47 -11.02 -9.36
CA GLU A 520 1.05 -10.32 -10.56
C GLU A 520 1.10 -11.24 -11.80
N VAL A 521 0.67 -10.73 -12.95
CA VAL A 521 0.63 -11.49 -14.20
C VAL A 521 1.99 -12.14 -14.46
N ARG A 522 2.03 -13.46 -14.43
CA ARG A 522 3.18 -14.25 -14.82
C ARG A 522 3.05 -14.60 -16.30
N LYS A 523 4.18 -14.76 -16.99
CA LYS A 523 4.21 -15.14 -18.39
C LYS A 523 3.31 -16.36 -18.63
N GLY A 524 2.25 -16.17 -19.39
CA GLY A 524 1.26 -17.21 -19.69
C GLY A 524 0.28 -17.57 -18.55
N GLY A 525 0.23 -16.79 -17.46
CA GLY A 525 -0.62 -17.09 -16.32
C GLY A 525 -1.43 -15.89 -15.82
N GLN A 526 -2.62 -16.18 -15.32
CA GLN A 526 -3.41 -15.22 -14.53
C GLN A 526 -2.81 -15.10 -13.13
N VAL A 527 -3.01 -13.97 -12.48
CA VAL A 527 -2.61 -13.76 -11.08
C VAL A 527 -3.42 -14.71 -10.21
N PRO A 528 -2.79 -15.64 -9.48
CA PRO A 528 -3.52 -16.51 -8.57
C PRO A 528 -4.29 -15.69 -7.52
N GLY A 529 -5.59 -15.96 -7.37
CA GLY A 529 -6.48 -15.27 -6.44
C GLY A 529 -7.05 -13.93 -6.94
N HIS A 530 -6.55 -13.37 -8.03
CA HIS A 530 -7.10 -12.16 -8.66
C HIS A 530 -7.86 -12.45 -9.97
N ALA A 531 -7.74 -13.65 -10.51
CA ALA A 531 -8.38 -14.03 -11.77
C ALA A 531 -9.89 -13.82 -11.74
N ASP A 532 -10.52 -14.18 -10.64
CA ASP A 532 -11.97 -14.08 -10.48
C ASP A 532 -12.41 -12.65 -10.17
N VAL A 533 -11.52 -11.86 -9.61
CA VAL A 533 -11.75 -10.44 -9.29
C VAL A 533 -11.46 -9.54 -10.49
N ALA A 534 -10.74 -10.06 -11.44
CA ALA A 534 -10.31 -9.31 -12.61
C ALA A 534 -11.46 -8.72 -13.44
N GLY A 535 -12.60 -9.40 -13.50
CA GLY A 535 -13.83 -8.87 -14.10
C GLY A 535 -14.47 -7.75 -13.29
N LEU A 536 -14.02 -7.53 -12.06
CA LEU A 536 -14.52 -6.54 -11.12
C LEU A 536 -13.54 -5.37 -10.92
N MET A 537 -12.37 -5.41 -11.58
CA MET A 537 -11.44 -4.27 -11.57
C MET A 537 -12.14 -3.02 -12.09
N ARG A 538 -11.86 -1.93 -11.42
CA ARG A 538 -12.54 -0.65 -11.66
C ARG A 538 -11.82 0.14 -12.75
N PRO A 539 -12.52 1.03 -13.46
CA PRO A 539 -11.88 1.94 -14.43
C PRO A 539 -10.74 2.77 -13.85
N ASP A 540 -10.83 3.15 -12.58
CA ASP A 540 -9.79 3.92 -11.90
C ASP A 540 -8.44 3.17 -11.76
N ASP A 541 -8.43 1.84 -11.79
CA ASP A 541 -7.16 1.08 -11.82
C ASP A 541 -6.41 1.31 -13.13
N VAL A 542 -7.12 1.36 -14.24
CA VAL A 542 -6.55 1.68 -15.55
C VAL A 542 -6.13 3.16 -15.58
N THR A 543 -6.98 4.05 -15.05
CA THR A 543 -6.72 5.47 -14.91
C THR A 543 -5.42 5.73 -14.17
N LYS A 544 -5.24 5.06 -13.03
CA LYS A 544 -4.03 5.15 -12.23
C LYS A 544 -2.79 4.80 -13.06
N ASN A 545 -2.81 3.67 -13.75
CA ASN A 545 -1.66 3.22 -14.54
C ASN A 545 -1.33 4.19 -15.69
N VAL A 546 -2.35 4.75 -16.35
CA VAL A 546 -2.16 5.76 -17.39
C VAL A 546 -1.57 7.05 -16.81
N ALA A 547 -2.11 7.52 -15.68
CA ALA A 547 -1.61 8.71 -14.99
C ALA A 547 -0.14 8.57 -14.54
N LEU A 548 0.30 7.34 -14.30
CA LEU A 548 1.69 7.02 -13.94
C LEU A 548 2.63 6.91 -15.15
N GLY A 549 2.14 7.16 -16.36
CA GLY A 549 2.95 7.10 -17.58
C GLY A 549 3.26 5.68 -18.05
N ASN A 550 2.56 4.67 -17.54
CA ASN A 550 2.70 3.31 -18.04
C ASN A 550 2.13 3.24 -19.47
N GLN A 551 3.03 3.18 -20.46
CA GLN A 551 2.64 3.15 -21.89
C GLN A 551 1.71 1.98 -22.24
N TYR A 552 1.79 0.87 -21.52
CA TYR A 552 0.96 -0.30 -21.77
C TYR A 552 -0.46 -0.16 -21.21
N ALA A 553 -0.65 0.72 -20.27
CA ALA A 553 -1.97 1.09 -19.76
C ALA A 553 -2.67 2.15 -20.62
N LYS A 554 -1.97 2.78 -21.56
CA LYS A 554 -2.60 3.73 -22.49
C LYS A 554 -3.63 3.03 -23.35
N PHE A 555 -4.74 3.72 -23.58
CA PHE A 555 -5.77 3.26 -24.47
C PHE A 555 -5.28 3.25 -25.92
N LYS A 556 -5.50 2.16 -26.63
CA LYS A 556 -5.22 2.05 -28.07
C LYS A 556 -6.48 2.34 -28.86
N TRP A 557 -6.30 2.88 -30.04
CA TRP A 557 -7.41 3.09 -31.00
C TRP A 557 -7.68 1.80 -31.78
N LYS A 558 -8.96 1.46 -31.90
CA LYS A 558 -9.43 0.29 -32.66
C LYS A 558 -10.33 0.74 -33.81
N ASP A 559 -10.06 0.24 -34.98
CA ASP A 559 -10.86 0.49 -36.17
C ASP A 559 -12.22 -0.22 -36.04
N VAL A 560 -13.29 0.53 -36.29
CA VAL A 560 -14.67 0.04 -36.18
C VAL A 560 -15.34 -0.05 -37.57
N ALA A 561 -15.18 0.99 -38.37
CA ALA A 561 -15.78 1.06 -39.70
C ALA A 561 -14.96 1.99 -40.60
N THR A 562 -15.18 1.91 -41.89
CA THR A 562 -14.64 2.83 -42.89
C THR A 562 -15.74 3.69 -43.46
N THR A 563 -15.39 4.93 -43.86
CA THR A 563 -16.30 5.90 -44.48
C THR A 563 -15.55 6.77 -45.47
N ASP A 564 -16.20 7.25 -46.49
CA ASP A 564 -15.65 8.21 -47.45
C ASP A 564 -15.97 9.66 -47.04
N ASP A 565 -16.84 9.84 -46.02
CA ASP A 565 -17.23 11.15 -45.49
C ASP A 565 -16.45 11.46 -44.19
N PRO A 566 -15.58 12.48 -44.16
CA PRO A 566 -14.88 12.92 -42.95
C PRO A 566 -15.85 13.51 -41.89
N GLY A 567 -17.06 13.91 -42.29
CA GLY A 567 -18.12 14.42 -41.42
C GLY A 567 -19.16 13.38 -41.02
N ALA A 568 -18.91 12.09 -41.30
CA ALA A 568 -19.84 11.00 -40.95
C ALA A 568 -20.18 11.01 -39.46
N SER A 569 -21.42 10.68 -39.13
CA SER A 569 -21.83 10.61 -37.72
C SER A 569 -21.21 9.40 -37.01
N ILE A 570 -20.53 9.66 -35.93
CA ILE A 570 -19.97 8.63 -35.03
C ILE A 570 -21.06 8.02 -34.16
N GLU A 571 -22.09 8.77 -33.85
CA GLU A 571 -23.08 8.46 -32.82
C GLU A 571 -23.78 7.10 -32.99
N PRO A 572 -24.24 6.71 -34.20
CA PRO A 572 -24.83 5.37 -34.38
C PRO A 572 -23.92 4.22 -34.03
N HIS A 573 -22.63 4.36 -34.37
CA HIS A 573 -21.60 3.35 -34.04
C HIS A 573 -21.32 3.27 -32.54
N LYS A 574 -21.25 4.43 -31.89
CA LYS A 574 -21.01 4.56 -30.44
C LYS A 574 -22.17 3.97 -29.65
N GLN A 575 -23.41 4.32 -30.00
CA GLN A 575 -24.61 3.77 -29.35
C GLN A 575 -24.71 2.25 -29.54
N ALA A 576 -24.49 1.78 -30.76
CA ALA A 576 -24.53 0.34 -31.03
C ALA A 576 -23.49 -0.44 -30.23
N PHE A 577 -22.28 0.10 -30.07
CA PHE A 577 -21.22 -0.52 -29.30
C PHE A 577 -21.50 -0.52 -27.79
N ASN A 578 -21.95 0.62 -27.24
CA ASN A 578 -22.10 0.77 -25.80
C ASN A 578 -23.41 0.20 -25.23
N ARG A 579 -24.39 -0.10 -26.10
CA ARG A 579 -25.72 -0.55 -25.67
C ARG A 579 -25.63 -1.80 -24.79
N GLY A 580 -26.16 -1.67 -23.57
CA GLY A 580 -26.24 -2.78 -22.60
C GLY A 580 -24.91 -3.22 -22.00
N ARG A 581 -23.80 -2.53 -22.29
CA ARG A 581 -22.50 -2.84 -21.72
C ARG A 581 -22.30 -2.15 -20.37
N PRO A 582 -21.67 -2.82 -19.41
CA PRO A 582 -21.19 -2.17 -18.19
C PRO A 582 -20.22 -1.02 -18.53
N VAL A 583 -20.09 -0.04 -17.64
CA VAL A 583 -19.27 1.16 -17.88
C VAL A 583 -17.82 0.84 -18.23
N ASP A 584 -17.22 -0.14 -17.58
CA ASP A 584 -15.85 -0.59 -17.85
C ASP A 584 -15.68 -1.35 -19.18
N GLU A 585 -16.77 -1.67 -19.84
CA GLU A 585 -16.82 -2.24 -21.18
C GLU A 585 -17.30 -1.24 -22.24
N GLN A 586 -17.57 0.02 -21.87
CA GLN A 586 -17.96 1.07 -22.80
C GLN A 586 -16.75 1.82 -23.34
N SER A 587 -16.87 2.32 -24.58
CA SER A 587 -15.88 3.20 -25.19
C SER A 587 -16.50 4.59 -25.33
N HIS A 588 -15.84 5.59 -24.74
CA HIS A 588 -16.35 6.95 -24.68
C HIS A 588 -15.76 7.86 -25.76
N ASN A 589 -14.50 7.60 -26.14
CA ASN A 589 -13.79 8.41 -27.11
C ASN A 589 -13.81 7.75 -28.49
N TRP A 590 -14.25 8.54 -29.46
CA TRP A 590 -14.38 8.14 -30.85
C TRP A 590 -13.83 9.24 -31.75
N ARG A 591 -13.30 8.84 -32.89
CA ARG A 591 -12.77 9.79 -33.88
C ARG A 591 -12.88 9.25 -35.29
N ILE A 592 -12.84 10.16 -36.25
CA ILE A 592 -12.64 9.84 -37.68
C ILE A 592 -11.25 10.30 -38.09
N VAL A 593 -10.49 9.42 -38.67
CA VAL A 593 -9.12 9.70 -39.12
C VAL A 593 -8.91 9.22 -40.54
N PRO A 594 -8.05 9.85 -41.31
CA PRO A 594 -7.69 9.34 -42.64
C PRO A 594 -7.14 7.91 -42.55
N SER A 595 -7.59 7.03 -43.43
CA SER A 595 -7.07 5.68 -43.52
C SER A 595 -5.58 5.69 -43.89
N ARG A 596 -4.79 4.95 -43.13
CA ARG A 596 -3.35 4.75 -43.38
C ARG A 596 -3.07 3.52 -44.26
N SER A 597 -4.10 2.89 -44.82
CA SER A 597 -3.87 1.79 -45.76
C SER A 597 -3.15 2.30 -47.03
N LEU A 598 -2.23 1.51 -47.55
CA LEU A 598 -1.46 1.87 -48.72
C LEU A 598 -2.36 2.22 -49.90
N GLY A 599 -3.45 1.48 -50.08
CA GLY A 599 -4.43 1.74 -51.11
C GLY A 599 -5.13 3.09 -50.99
N SER A 600 -5.53 3.47 -49.77
CA SER A 600 -6.16 4.77 -49.49
C SER A 600 -5.15 5.93 -49.70
N MET A 601 -3.92 5.73 -49.28
CA MET A 601 -2.86 6.73 -49.46
C MET A 601 -2.51 6.96 -50.94
N LEU A 602 -2.43 5.89 -51.73
CA LEU A 602 -2.18 5.98 -53.18
C LEU A 602 -3.36 6.62 -53.91
N SER A 603 -4.59 6.26 -53.56
CA SER A 603 -5.79 6.86 -54.13
C SER A 603 -5.90 8.35 -53.84
N ALA A 604 -5.65 8.72 -52.57
CA ALA A 604 -5.64 10.15 -52.17
C ALA A 604 -4.52 10.95 -52.90
N ALA A 605 -3.34 10.39 -53.03
CA ALA A 605 -2.24 11.01 -53.75
C ALA A 605 -2.55 11.17 -55.24
N ALA A 606 -3.10 10.16 -55.88
CA ALA A 606 -3.44 10.16 -57.31
C ALA A 606 -4.59 11.12 -57.64
N THR A 607 -5.46 11.44 -56.69
CA THR A 607 -6.70 12.20 -56.93
C THR A 607 -6.69 13.57 -56.28
N GLY A 608 -5.55 14.00 -55.71
CA GLY A 608 -5.45 15.28 -55.00
C GLY A 608 -6.38 15.34 -53.78
N GLY A 609 -6.61 14.18 -53.10
CA GLY A 609 -7.45 14.08 -51.90
C GLY A 609 -8.93 13.85 -52.15
N ARG A 610 -9.39 13.77 -53.41
CA ARG A 610 -10.82 13.59 -53.72
C ARG A 610 -11.40 12.23 -53.32
N TYR A 611 -10.58 11.19 -53.26
CA TYR A 611 -11.00 9.85 -52.89
C TYR A 611 -10.14 9.35 -51.74
N GLN A 612 -10.33 9.96 -50.58
CA GLN A 612 -9.67 9.56 -49.35
C GLN A 612 -10.66 8.77 -48.49
N THR A 613 -10.31 7.57 -48.10
CA THR A 613 -11.10 6.78 -47.15
C THR A 613 -10.71 7.16 -45.74
N TYR A 614 -11.68 7.29 -44.89
CA TYR A 614 -11.52 7.56 -43.47
C TYR A 614 -11.88 6.31 -42.64
N VAL A 615 -11.37 6.23 -41.45
CA VAL A 615 -11.65 5.17 -40.50
C VAL A 615 -12.30 5.77 -39.27
N ILE A 616 -13.43 5.21 -38.88
CA ILE A 616 -14.06 5.48 -37.59
C ILE A 616 -13.34 4.61 -36.57
N GLN A 617 -12.73 5.25 -35.60
CA GLN A 617 -11.99 4.59 -34.53
C GLN A 617 -12.64 4.86 -33.19
N ARG A 618 -12.57 3.85 -32.32
CA ARG A 618 -12.87 3.99 -30.89
C ARG A 618 -11.64 3.70 -30.05
N GLU A 619 -11.56 4.30 -28.88
CA GLU A 619 -10.60 3.86 -27.88
C GLU A 619 -10.95 2.49 -27.32
N GLU A 620 -9.94 1.76 -26.84
CA GLU A 620 -10.14 0.55 -26.04
C GLU A 620 -10.99 0.88 -24.81
N THR A 621 -11.79 -0.08 -24.41
CA THR A 621 -12.50 0.01 -23.14
C THR A 621 -11.54 -0.26 -21.96
N PRO A 622 -11.84 0.21 -20.74
CA PRO A 622 -11.06 -0.14 -19.55
C PRO A 622 -10.85 -1.66 -19.37
N ASP A 623 -11.87 -2.46 -19.71
CA ASP A 623 -11.77 -3.93 -19.65
C ASP A 623 -10.82 -4.49 -20.71
N GLU A 624 -10.84 -3.96 -21.92
CA GLU A 624 -9.91 -4.37 -22.98
C GLU A 624 -8.45 -4.04 -22.62
N VAL A 625 -8.21 -2.86 -22.02
CA VAL A 625 -6.87 -2.50 -21.50
C VAL A 625 -6.43 -3.48 -20.42
N ARG A 626 -7.31 -3.79 -19.45
CA ARG A 626 -7.00 -4.77 -18.41
C ARG A 626 -6.69 -6.15 -18.97
N LYS A 627 -7.49 -6.61 -19.93
CA LYS A 627 -7.24 -7.91 -20.60
C LYS A 627 -5.88 -7.90 -21.29
N ARG A 628 -5.58 -6.85 -22.04
CA ARG A 628 -4.30 -6.72 -22.72
C ARG A 628 -3.14 -6.70 -21.73
N MET A 629 -3.23 -5.95 -20.65
CA MET A 629 -2.22 -5.89 -19.59
C MET A 629 -1.97 -7.23 -18.89
N ARG A 630 -2.90 -8.18 -18.96
CA ARG A 630 -2.74 -9.52 -18.37
C ARG A 630 -2.17 -10.53 -19.32
N THR A 631 -2.42 -10.38 -20.61
CA THR A 631 -2.10 -11.39 -21.62
C THR A 631 -0.80 -11.12 -22.36
N ASP A 632 -0.35 -9.88 -22.34
CA ASP A 632 0.85 -9.48 -23.07
C ASP A 632 2.12 -9.78 -22.24
N ALA A 633 3.01 -10.60 -22.78
CA ALA A 633 4.24 -10.98 -22.12
C ALA A 633 5.16 -9.78 -21.82
N ASP A 634 5.13 -8.75 -22.67
CA ASP A 634 5.91 -7.53 -22.48
C ASP A 634 5.44 -6.69 -21.30
N GLN A 635 4.19 -6.88 -20.85
CA GLN A 635 3.61 -6.22 -19.69
C GLN A 635 4.26 -6.61 -18.37
N LEU A 636 4.84 -7.80 -18.28
CA LEU A 636 5.55 -8.25 -17.09
C LEU A 636 6.76 -7.37 -16.78
N GLU A 637 7.34 -6.77 -17.82
CA GLU A 637 8.46 -5.85 -17.68
C GLU A 637 8.02 -4.39 -17.53
N ALA A 638 6.76 -4.11 -17.84
CA ALA A 638 6.17 -2.78 -17.79
C ALA A 638 5.33 -2.52 -16.54
N ASN A 639 5.36 -3.42 -15.58
CA ASN A 639 4.68 -3.17 -14.33
C ASN A 639 5.26 -1.91 -13.63
N ASN A 640 4.45 -1.21 -12.86
CA ASN A 640 4.88 0.01 -12.20
C ASN A 640 5.73 -0.23 -10.94
N TYR A 641 5.91 -1.47 -10.55
CA TYR A 641 6.68 -1.95 -9.39
C TYR A 641 6.26 -1.41 -8.03
N HIS A 642 5.29 -0.51 -7.94
CA HIS A 642 4.91 0.16 -6.70
C HIS A 642 4.43 -0.81 -5.60
N SER A 643 3.82 -1.91 -5.97
CA SER A 643 3.42 -2.95 -5.03
C SER A 643 4.27 -4.22 -5.15
N GLY A 644 5.35 -4.18 -5.93
CA GLY A 644 6.15 -5.35 -6.25
C GLY A 644 6.74 -6.04 -5.02
N VAL A 645 7.17 -5.25 -4.04
CA VAL A 645 7.70 -5.79 -2.77
C VAL A 645 6.63 -6.54 -1.98
N LEU A 646 5.37 -6.08 -2.05
CA LEU A 646 4.28 -6.60 -1.22
C LEU A 646 3.61 -7.86 -1.77
N LEU A 647 3.68 -8.06 -3.10
CA LEU A 647 2.87 -9.06 -3.80
C LEU A 647 3.45 -10.47 -3.77
N SER A 648 4.64 -10.67 -3.18
CA SER A 648 5.21 -11.98 -2.96
C SER A 648 5.39 -12.29 -1.47
N SER A 649 4.79 -13.37 -1.00
CA SER A 649 4.98 -13.84 0.37
C SER A 649 6.44 -14.22 0.66
N GLU A 650 7.20 -14.63 -0.36
CA GLU A 650 8.62 -14.95 -0.21
C GLU A 650 9.46 -13.72 0.15
N ASN A 651 9.12 -12.53 -0.37
CA ASN A 651 9.77 -11.28 0.04
C ASN A 651 9.65 -11.06 1.55
N HIS A 652 8.48 -11.29 2.10
CA HIS A 652 8.20 -11.11 3.53
C HIS A 652 8.81 -12.23 4.36
N ARG A 653 8.78 -13.47 3.86
CA ARG A 653 9.39 -14.64 4.49
C ARG A 653 10.91 -14.45 4.68
N TRP A 654 11.60 -14.01 3.63
CA TRP A 654 13.07 -13.96 3.63
C TRP A 654 13.64 -12.67 4.17
N VAL A 655 12.95 -11.55 4.02
CA VAL A 655 13.46 -10.23 4.38
C VAL A 655 12.66 -9.58 5.50
N THR A 656 11.36 -9.33 5.29
CA THR A 656 10.57 -8.56 6.26
C THR A 656 10.51 -9.23 7.62
N ALA A 657 10.37 -10.57 7.66
CA ALA A 657 10.40 -11.34 8.90
C ALA A 657 11.73 -11.22 9.66
N MET A 658 12.82 -10.89 8.97
CA MET A 658 14.12 -10.65 9.59
C MET A 658 14.30 -9.21 10.08
N ASP A 659 13.54 -8.25 9.53
CA ASP A 659 13.64 -6.82 9.87
C ASP A 659 12.61 -6.36 10.92
N VAL A 660 11.53 -7.10 11.14
CA VAL A 660 10.58 -6.78 12.22
C VAL A 660 11.24 -6.93 13.60
N ALA A 661 10.86 -6.07 14.53
CA ALA A 661 11.26 -6.17 15.92
C ALA A 661 10.52 -7.33 16.61
N ILE A 662 11.23 -8.04 17.46
CA ILE A 662 10.72 -9.13 18.29
C ILE A 662 10.88 -8.81 19.78
N GLY A 663 9.96 -9.29 20.59
CA GLY A 663 9.87 -9.07 22.03
C GLY A 663 8.62 -9.74 22.58
N GLN A 664 7.57 -8.98 22.91
CA GLN A 664 6.33 -9.54 23.44
C GLN A 664 5.08 -8.88 22.83
N ALA A 665 3.96 -9.59 22.90
CA ALA A 665 2.63 -9.12 22.49
C ALA A 665 1.52 -9.69 23.37
N VAL A 666 1.64 -9.49 24.67
CA VAL A 666 0.68 -9.99 25.69
C VAL A 666 -0.76 -9.58 25.39
N THR A 667 -0.94 -8.40 24.82
CA THR A 667 -2.25 -7.87 24.47
C THR A 667 -2.89 -8.65 23.32
N LEU A 668 -2.11 -9.15 22.37
CA LEU A 668 -2.61 -10.01 21.29
C LEU A 668 -2.78 -11.47 21.72
N ASP A 669 -2.10 -11.91 22.76
CA ASP A 669 -2.29 -13.25 23.33
C ASP A 669 -3.63 -13.37 24.05
N ASP A 670 -4.16 -12.27 24.59
CA ASP A 670 -5.52 -12.21 25.16
C ASP A 670 -6.57 -12.12 24.05
N PRO A 671 -7.48 -13.10 23.89
CA PRO A 671 -8.46 -13.15 22.81
C PRO A 671 -9.43 -11.96 22.79
N ASP A 672 -9.82 -11.44 23.95
CA ASP A 672 -10.77 -10.34 24.06
C ASP A 672 -10.11 -9.00 23.65
N TRP A 673 -8.86 -8.77 24.09
CA TRP A 673 -8.06 -7.64 23.61
C TRP A 673 -7.75 -7.76 22.13
N ARG A 674 -7.34 -8.92 21.65
CA ARG A 674 -7.05 -9.13 20.23
C ARG A 674 -8.26 -8.80 19.36
N GLN A 675 -9.45 -9.27 19.74
CA GLN A 675 -10.68 -8.93 19.03
C GLN A 675 -10.95 -7.42 19.02
N LEU A 676 -10.80 -6.75 20.14
CA LEU A 676 -10.97 -5.30 20.24
C LEU A 676 -9.96 -4.55 19.34
N LEU A 677 -8.68 -4.94 19.37
CA LEU A 677 -7.64 -4.29 18.59
C LEU A 677 -7.86 -4.47 17.08
N LEU A 678 -8.32 -5.64 16.64
CA LEU A 678 -8.69 -5.86 15.24
C LEU A 678 -9.86 -4.98 14.80
N LEU A 679 -10.87 -4.82 15.64
CA LEU A 679 -11.99 -3.91 15.38
C LEU A 679 -11.55 -2.44 15.37
N MET A 680 -10.61 -2.04 16.23
CA MET A 680 -10.03 -0.69 16.23
C MET A 680 -9.17 -0.41 15.01
N ALA A 681 -8.49 -1.41 14.50
CA ALA A 681 -7.65 -1.31 13.31
C ALA A 681 -8.47 -1.17 12.02
N ASP A 682 -9.73 -1.63 12.00
CA ASP A 682 -10.64 -1.44 10.86
C ASP A 682 -11.36 -0.07 10.97
N TRP A 683 -11.27 0.74 9.91
CA TRP A 683 -11.98 2.02 9.85
C TRP A 683 -13.46 1.87 9.49
N LYS A 684 -13.85 0.71 8.99
CA LYS A 684 -15.23 0.40 8.56
C LYS A 684 -16.12 0.10 9.78
N MET A 685 -16.21 1.08 10.67
CA MET A 685 -16.94 0.98 11.93
C MET A 685 -18.45 1.14 11.75
N THR A 686 -19.07 0.19 11.03
CA THR A 686 -20.53 0.11 10.92
C THR A 686 -21.20 0.02 12.29
N SER A 687 -22.52 0.26 12.38
CA SER A 687 -23.28 0.09 13.62
C SER A 687 -23.09 -1.32 14.22
N ARG A 688 -23.02 -2.36 13.37
CA ARG A 688 -22.77 -3.75 13.79
C ARG A 688 -21.35 -3.91 14.35
N ALA A 689 -20.32 -3.45 13.62
CA ALA A 689 -18.92 -3.54 14.07
C ALA A 689 -18.71 -2.77 15.38
N PHE A 690 -19.29 -1.58 15.50
CA PHE A 690 -19.18 -0.79 16.74
C PHE A 690 -19.95 -1.43 17.92
N LYS A 691 -21.08 -2.09 17.65
CA LYS A 691 -21.76 -2.87 18.67
C LYS A 691 -20.90 -4.06 19.15
N GLN A 692 -20.31 -4.82 18.22
CA GLN A 692 -19.38 -5.90 18.55
C GLN A 692 -18.19 -5.41 19.37
N MET A 693 -17.64 -4.23 19.04
CA MET A 693 -16.57 -3.60 19.81
C MET A 693 -16.99 -3.32 21.26
N LYS A 694 -18.20 -2.80 21.48
CA LYS A 694 -18.74 -2.55 22.82
C LYS A 694 -19.01 -3.83 23.63
N GLU A 695 -19.24 -4.93 22.96
CA GLU A 695 -19.46 -6.24 23.59
C GLU A 695 -18.14 -6.88 24.08
N CYS A 696 -16.98 -6.45 23.56
CA CYS A 696 -15.69 -6.86 24.09
C CYS A 696 -15.53 -6.37 25.54
N LYS A 697 -15.17 -7.23 26.47
CA LYS A 697 -14.90 -6.85 27.88
C LYS A 697 -13.76 -5.82 27.97
N ALA A 698 -12.77 -5.95 27.10
CA ALA A 698 -11.65 -5.04 26.96
C ALA A 698 -12.09 -3.59 26.64
N PHE A 699 -13.19 -3.38 25.91
CA PHE A 699 -13.72 -2.04 25.61
C PHE A 699 -14.04 -1.23 26.87
N ASN A 700 -14.60 -1.85 27.89
CA ASN A 700 -14.92 -1.18 29.15
C ASN A 700 -13.68 -0.82 29.97
N ARG A 701 -12.52 -1.40 29.64
CA ARG A 701 -11.22 -1.08 30.27
C ARG A 701 -10.50 0.08 29.61
N LEU A 702 -10.97 0.50 28.43
CA LEU A 702 -10.45 1.72 27.76
C LEU A 702 -10.75 2.96 28.60
N ASP A 703 -9.87 3.95 28.53
CA ASP A 703 -10.17 5.27 29.07
C ASP A 703 -11.33 5.95 28.32
N LYS A 704 -11.96 6.93 28.98
CA LYS A 704 -13.12 7.62 28.43
C LYS A 704 -12.80 8.31 27.10
N HIS A 705 -11.63 8.96 26.99
CA HIS A 705 -11.24 9.67 25.77
C HIS A 705 -11.12 8.71 24.58
N THR A 706 -10.50 7.57 24.79
CA THR A 706 -10.38 6.52 23.73
C THR A 706 -11.75 6.00 23.31
N ARG A 707 -12.67 5.73 24.25
CA ARG A 707 -14.04 5.29 23.91
C ARG A 707 -14.82 6.34 23.13
N ASP A 708 -14.75 7.60 23.55
CA ASP A 708 -15.41 8.72 22.88
C ASP A 708 -14.82 8.94 21.47
N PHE A 709 -13.51 8.76 21.31
CA PHE A 709 -12.86 8.82 19.99
C PHE A 709 -13.32 7.69 19.06
N LEU A 710 -13.44 6.47 19.55
CA LEU A 710 -13.94 5.35 18.75
C LEU A 710 -15.41 5.55 18.33
N ASP A 711 -16.24 6.16 19.19
CA ASP A 711 -17.61 6.54 18.83
C ASP A 711 -17.63 7.62 17.73
N ALA A 712 -16.73 8.60 17.82
CA ALA A 712 -16.57 9.62 16.77
C ALA A 712 -16.08 9.00 15.45
N CYS A 713 -15.16 8.01 15.48
CA CYS A 713 -14.74 7.27 14.30
C CYS A 713 -15.88 6.45 13.69
N SER A 714 -16.71 5.81 14.51
CA SER A 714 -17.91 5.10 14.04
C SER A 714 -18.92 6.08 13.41
N THR A 715 -19.11 7.26 14.01
CA THR A 715 -19.96 8.31 13.44
C THR A 715 -19.42 8.77 12.09
N TYR A 716 -18.11 9.01 11.99
CA TYR A 716 -17.48 9.37 10.71
C TYR A 716 -17.75 8.32 9.62
N TYR A 717 -17.52 7.04 9.92
CA TYR A 717 -17.75 5.98 8.92
C TYR A 717 -19.22 5.88 8.49
N ARG A 718 -20.18 6.13 9.39
CA ARG A 718 -21.59 6.03 9.09
C ARG A 718 -22.16 7.26 8.37
N THR A 719 -21.65 8.45 8.66
CA THR A 719 -22.27 9.73 8.25
C THR A 719 -21.33 10.66 7.48
N GLY A 720 -20.03 10.41 7.46
CA GLY A 720 -19.03 11.33 6.94
C GLY A 720 -18.71 12.52 7.88
N GLN A 721 -19.38 12.62 9.03
CA GLN A 721 -19.12 13.70 9.99
C GLN A 721 -17.72 13.53 10.59
N PHE A 722 -16.82 14.45 10.28
CA PHE A 722 -15.43 14.39 10.75
C PHE A 722 -15.38 14.57 12.28
N PRO A 723 -14.52 13.79 12.99
CA PRO A 723 -14.37 13.91 14.45
C PRO A 723 -13.98 15.33 14.88
N ALA A 724 -14.46 15.75 16.05
CA ALA A 724 -14.13 17.06 16.60
C ALA A 724 -12.62 17.22 16.87
N GLU A 725 -12.14 18.46 16.87
CA GLU A 725 -10.72 18.81 17.03
C GLU A 725 -10.07 18.25 18.32
N LYS A 726 -10.84 18.10 19.38
CA LYS A 726 -10.37 17.46 20.63
C LYS A 726 -9.88 16.01 20.44
N PHE A 727 -10.29 15.34 19.35
CA PHE A 727 -9.88 13.98 19.00
C PHE A 727 -8.83 13.95 17.89
N VAL A 728 -8.96 14.86 16.93
CA VAL A 728 -8.06 14.93 15.76
C VAL A 728 -7.62 16.39 15.62
N MET A 729 -6.47 16.70 16.19
CA MET A 729 -5.90 18.04 16.06
C MET A 729 -5.51 18.30 14.60
N LEU A 730 -5.97 19.43 14.08
CA LEU A 730 -5.66 19.88 12.71
C LEU A 730 -4.46 20.83 12.67
N THR A 731 -3.65 20.83 13.74
CA THR A 731 -2.36 21.53 13.81
C THR A 731 -1.21 20.55 13.74
N LEU A 732 -0.10 20.98 13.12
CA LEU A 732 1.08 20.14 12.97
C LEU A 732 1.70 19.79 14.33
N PRO A 733 2.08 18.53 14.56
CA PRO A 733 2.84 18.16 15.75
C PRO A 733 4.22 18.84 15.77
N PRO A 734 4.81 19.09 16.97
CA PRO A 734 6.09 19.79 17.10
C PRO A 734 7.28 19.17 16.34
N LEU A 735 7.27 17.85 16.13
CA LEU A 735 8.30 17.17 15.33
C LEU A 735 8.21 17.47 13.83
N VAL A 736 7.10 18.06 13.38
CA VAL A 736 6.89 18.38 11.97
C VAL A 736 7.25 19.84 11.74
N THR A 737 8.33 20.08 11.03
CA THR A 737 8.78 21.43 10.70
C THR A 737 7.84 22.08 9.70
N SER A 738 7.32 23.25 10.03
CA SER A 738 6.38 24.01 9.20
C SER A 738 7.05 25.07 8.32
N GLU A 739 8.36 25.01 8.13
CA GLU A 739 9.10 25.94 7.27
C GLU A 739 8.61 25.85 5.82
N LEU A 740 7.99 26.89 5.35
CA LEU A 740 7.48 27.01 3.99
C LEU A 740 8.40 27.94 3.17
N LYS A 741 8.50 27.71 1.88
CA LYS A 741 9.14 28.66 0.99
C LYS A 741 8.31 29.93 0.95
N ALA A 742 8.93 31.09 1.23
CA ALA A 742 8.28 32.38 1.05
C ALA A 742 7.86 32.51 -0.43
N GLU A 743 6.59 32.84 -0.68
CA GLU A 743 6.15 33.21 -2.02
C GLU A 743 7.02 34.37 -2.47
N SER A 744 7.79 34.18 -3.54
CA SER A 744 8.43 35.31 -4.19
C SER A 744 7.30 36.17 -4.73
N LYS A 745 7.07 37.32 -4.10
CA LYS A 745 6.25 38.37 -4.70
C LYS A 745 6.95 38.74 -6.01
N THR A 746 6.51 38.14 -7.13
CA THR A 746 6.83 38.58 -8.49
C THR A 746 5.95 39.75 -8.83
#